data_4e47f3cc298dfb1c34d8bd5d6b86c632
#
_entry.id   4e47f3cc298dfb1c34d8bd5d6b86c632
#
_cell.length_a   1.000
_cell.length_b   1.000
_cell.length_c   1.000
_cell.angle_alpha   90.00
_cell.angle_beta   90.00
_cell.angle_gamma   90.00
#
_symmetry.space_group_name_H-M   'P 1'
#
loop_
_entity.id
_entity.type
_entity.pdbx_description
1 polymer ?
#
loop_
_entity_poly.entity_id
_entity_poly.type
_entity_poly.pdbx_seq_one_letter_code
_entity_poly.pdbx_strand_id
1 'polypeptide(L)'
;MNGQKQNFFRIFLAGVLILLSFAVYAQENTVTGKVYDVSGEPIIGASVVIQGTTQGTITDMDGAFQLKAQPSQTLVVSFLGYKDVILPIGNKNNFKVTLEEDSKKLDEVVVVGYATQKKVNLTGSVASVSSKDIQDIPVANTATLLQGRLPGLVLTQNGAQAGNDNPEIRIRGIGTFGNNNPMVLIDGVEGSLSQISEIPSADIDNISVLKDAASAAIYGVRAANGVILITTKRGQASSRVKVSYSGSYTLQTPGIVPDYVDSYNWALMKNEVNPDTFSPEALQKLKDGSDPDHYANTNWLDAVLRNASMHQHHLSVSGGSENTHFMASVAYSNQDGIMVKTGVERFSFRSNLDTRYKRFTFGLNLSGNKNNVTAPAVAPSGEGGIMRFVSWFTRPTVPVMYSNGHYGYVDGSSMSAEMVKNPVELMSLGHRSNEYWRFNGKAFAGIELWEGLKFQTSLAYAFDLNATKSYTPKSPARYDADGNIVKAAGETNKEEDYWYRNATWTNENLLTYNKQFDKHNINVLLGHSVIGSRFYKTTASIQGFPTENIYELKGGTINPGATGESEEYKLQSFFGRVNYSYDDRYLFEFNIRHDGSSRMPKANRYATFPSLSAGWVFSNEGFMKDYRNFSLGKLRLSWGKLGNPVSYTHLTLPTNREV
;
A
#
# COMPACT_ATOMS: atom_id res chain seq x y z
N MET A 1 -8.70 -15.67 -48.68
CA MET A 1 -7.93 -15.19 -47.49
C MET A 1 -7.51 -16.29 -46.51
N ASN A 2 -7.71 -17.57 -46.79
CA ASN A 2 -7.36 -18.67 -45.84
C ASN A 2 -5.98 -19.32 -46.07
N GLY A 3 -5.31 -19.11 -47.19
CA GLY A 3 -4.01 -19.75 -47.44
C GLY A 3 -2.79 -19.07 -46.79
N GLN A 4 -2.83 -17.76 -46.59
CA GLN A 4 -1.68 -17.02 -46.00
C GLN A 4 -1.57 -17.21 -44.47
N LYS A 5 -2.66 -17.43 -43.75
CA LYS A 5 -2.63 -17.70 -42.30
C LYS A 5 -2.06 -19.08 -41.97
N GLN A 6 -2.30 -20.08 -42.81
CA GLN A 6 -1.75 -21.43 -42.62
C GLN A 6 -0.23 -21.49 -42.86
N ASN A 7 0.30 -20.73 -43.80
CA ASN A 7 1.73 -20.68 -44.03
C ASN A 7 2.49 -19.92 -42.94
N PHE A 8 1.91 -18.87 -42.39
CA PHE A 8 2.49 -18.13 -41.24
C PHE A 8 2.58 -18.99 -39.99
N PHE A 9 1.53 -19.78 -39.69
CA PHE A 9 1.50 -20.71 -38.57
C PHE A 9 2.51 -21.86 -38.70
N ARG A 10 2.71 -22.37 -39.93
CA ARG A 10 3.73 -23.41 -40.23
C ARG A 10 5.15 -22.88 -40.08
N ILE A 11 5.44 -21.65 -40.54
CA ILE A 11 6.74 -21.01 -40.37
C ILE A 11 7.02 -20.69 -38.91
N PHE A 12 6.00 -20.24 -38.14
CA PHE A 12 6.12 -20.01 -36.71
C PHE A 12 6.36 -21.31 -35.94
N LEU A 13 5.64 -22.38 -36.27
CA LEU A 13 5.82 -23.69 -35.64
C LEU A 13 7.18 -24.31 -35.98
N ALA A 14 7.68 -24.14 -37.22
CA ALA A 14 9.02 -24.56 -37.61
C ALA A 14 10.11 -23.76 -36.87
N GLY A 15 9.92 -22.45 -36.67
CA GLY A 15 10.80 -21.60 -35.89
C GLY A 15 10.88 -22.00 -34.42
N VAL A 16 9.76 -22.36 -33.82
CA VAL A 16 9.67 -22.86 -32.42
C VAL A 16 10.33 -24.23 -32.29
N LEU A 17 10.18 -25.11 -33.30
CA LEU A 17 10.83 -26.44 -33.31
C LEU A 17 12.35 -26.34 -33.50
N ILE A 18 12.85 -25.38 -34.25
CA ILE A 18 14.29 -25.11 -34.40
C ILE A 18 14.87 -24.49 -33.12
N LEU A 19 14.13 -23.67 -32.39
CA LEU A 19 14.52 -23.14 -31.07
C LEU A 19 14.56 -24.22 -29.98
N LEU A 20 13.72 -25.25 -30.09
CA LEU A 20 13.69 -26.40 -29.16
C LEU A 20 14.82 -27.41 -29.44
N SER A 21 15.45 -27.42 -30.62
CA SER A 21 16.57 -28.31 -30.95
C SER A 21 17.94 -27.84 -30.44
N PHE A 22 18.06 -26.64 -29.90
CA PHE A 22 19.27 -26.13 -29.20
C PHE A 22 19.29 -26.41 -27.69
N ALA A 23 18.54 -27.40 -27.19
CA ALA A 23 18.78 -27.96 -25.88
C ALA A 23 20.12 -28.73 -25.91
N VAL A 24 21.21 -28.00 -25.83
CA VAL A 24 22.53 -28.55 -25.57
C VAL A 24 22.44 -29.25 -24.22
N TYR A 25 22.64 -30.56 -24.19
CA TYR A 25 22.84 -31.33 -22.98
C TYR A 25 24.09 -30.77 -22.27
N ALA A 26 23.88 -29.80 -21.39
CA ALA A 26 24.92 -29.32 -20.53
C ALA A 26 25.18 -30.38 -19.47
N GLN A 27 26.39 -30.90 -19.43
CA GLN A 27 26.82 -31.91 -18.47
C GLN A 27 26.79 -31.30 -17.06
N GLU A 28 25.87 -31.73 -16.22
CA GLU A 28 25.80 -31.33 -14.82
C GLU A 28 26.94 -32.01 -14.05
N ASN A 29 27.81 -31.22 -13.45
CA ASN A 29 28.87 -31.69 -12.58
C ASN A 29 28.42 -31.55 -11.11
N THR A 30 28.82 -32.50 -10.28
CA THR A 30 28.67 -32.36 -8.83
C THR A 30 29.73 -31.41 -8.29
N VAL A 31 29.31 -30.28 -7.77
CA VAL A 31 30.16 -29.28 -7.12
C VAL A 31 30.04 -29.46 -5.62
N THR A 32 31.20 -29.56 -4.94
CA THR A 32 31.31 -29.70 -3.49
C THR A 32 32.13 -28.55 -2.92
N GLY A 33 32.01 -28.30 -1.62
CA GLY A 33 32.86 -27.31 -0.96
C GLY A 33 32.59 -27.21 0.51
N LYS A 34 33.40 -26.36 1.17
CA LYS A 34 33.23 -26.04 2.59
C LYS A 34 33.26 -24.53 2.79
N VAL A 35 32.40 -24.06 3.67
CA VAL A 35 32.23 -22.65 4.01
C VAL A 35 32.75 -22.41 5.43
N TYR A 36 33.62 -21.43 5.56
CA TYR A 36 34.27 -21.05 6.82
C TYR A 36 34.08 -19.56 7.08
N ASP A 37 34.21 -19.15 8.32
CA ASP A 37 34.42 -17.76 8.68
C ASP A 37 35.91 -17.35 8.58
N VAL A 38 36.20 -16.06 8.87
CA VAL A 38 37.59 -15.54 8.87
C VAL A 38 38.49 -16.15 9.98
N SER A 39 37.88 -16.75 11.01
CA SER A 39 38.63 -17.46 12.09
C SER A 39 38.93 -18.90 11.72
N GLY A 40 38.34 -19.40 10.62
CA GLY A 40 38.50 -20.77 10.15
C GLY A 40 37.48 -21.75 10.74
N GLU A 41 36.47 -21.26 11.45
CA GLU A 41 35.35 -22.09 11.93
C GLU A 41 34.35 -22.39 10.82
N PRO A 42 33.80 -23.63 10.73
CA PRO A 42 32.83 -23.99 9.71
C PRO A 42 31.50 -23.27 9.97
N ILE A 43 30.90 -22.69 8.91
CA ILE A 43 29.59 -22.03 8.98
C ILE A 43 28.51 -23.05 8.64
N ILE A 44 27.69 -23.38 9.64
CA ILE A 44 26.55 -24.30 9.53
C ILE A 44 25.33 -23.53 9.00
N GLY A 45 24.61 -24.12 8.01
CA GLY A 45 23.36 -23.52 7.49
C GLY A 45 23.58 -22.36 6.52
N ALA A 46 24.80 -22.13 6.02
CA ALA A 46 25.03 -21.18 4.94
C ALA A 46 24.31 -21.62 3.67
N SER A 47 23.63 -20.70 3.03
CA SER A 47 22.91 -20.92 1.77
C SER A 47 23.89 -20.89 0.60
N VAL A 48 23.86 -21.91 -0.26
CA VAL A 48 24.64 -22.02 -1.48
C VAL A 48 23.67 -22.19 -2.65
N VAL A 49 23.51 -21.15 -3.46
CA VAL A 49 22.50 -21.09 -4.54
C VAL A 49 23.17 -20.78 -5.87
N ILE A 50 22.66 -21.34 -6.96
CA ILE A 50 23.08 -20.99 -8.31
C ILE A 50 22.43 -19.64 -8.68
N GLN A 51 23.25 -18.65 -9.01
CA GLN A 51 22.81 -17.30 -9.34
C GLN A 51 21.72 -17.27 -10.40
N GLY A 52 20.59 -16.60 -10.09
CA GLY A 52 19.45 -16.47 -11.00
C GLY A 52 18.53 -17.70 -11.09
N THR A 53 18.70 -18.70 -10.18
CA THR A 53 17.84 -19.88 -10.10
C THR A 53 17.35 -20.11 -8.66
N THR A 54 16.41 -21.02 -8.48
CA THR A 54 15.96 -21.51 -7.16
C THR A 54 16.73 -22.77 -6.72
N GLN A 55 17.69 -23.23 -7.52
CA GLN A 55 18.47 -24.42 -7.23
C GLN A 55 19.59 -24.09 -6.24
N GLY A 56 19.57 -24.73 -5.07
CA GLY A 56 20.55 -24.48 -4.01
C GLY A 56 20.54 -25.58 -2.96
N THR A 57 21.46 -25.45 -2.01
CA THR A 57 21.65 -26.31 -0.84
C THR A 57 22.07 -25.46 0.36
N ILE A 58 22.09 -26.04 1.54
CA ILE A 58 22.65 -25.44 2.76
C ILE A 58 23.84 -26.24 3.24
N THR A 59 24.76 -25.60 3.94
CA THR A 59 25.93 -26.29 4.54
C THR A 59 25.53 -27.11 5.77
N ASP A 60 26.17 -28.26 5.92
CA ASP A 60 26.03 -29.18 7.07
C ASP A 60 26.80 -28.72 8.31
N MET A 61 26.90 -29.61 9.34
CA MET A 61 27.61 -29.34 10.61
C MET A 61 29.12 -29.11 10.43
N ASP A 62 29.69 -29.59 9.36
CA ASP A 62 31.11 -29.40 9.01
C ASP A 62 31.33 -28.26 8.03
N GLY A 63 30.27 -27.43 7.78
CA GLY A 63 30.26 -26.37 6.79
C GLY A 63 30.31 -26.88 5.35
N ALA A 64 30.10 -28.18 5.10
CA ALA A 64 30.20 -28.78 3.78
C ALA A 64 28.91 -28.67 3.01
N PHE A 65 29.02 -28.51 1.68
CA PHE A 65 27.88 -28.51 0.77
C PHE A 65 28.13 -29.35 -0.49
N GLN A 66 27.08 -29.81 -1.09
CA GLN A 66 27.07 -30.50 -2.37
C GLN A 66 25.89 -30.07 -3.21
N LEU A 67 26.14 -29.70 -4.47
CA LEU A 67 25.14 -29.19 -5.41
C LEU A 67 25.48 -29.66 -6.83
N LYS A 68 24.47 -29.95 -7.64
CA LYS A 68 24.65 -30.20 -9.08
C LYS A 68 24.60 -28.85 -9.82
N ALA A 69 25.60 -28.58 -10.62
CA ALA A 69 25.67 -27.33 -11.37
C ALA A 69 26.50 -27.46 -12.65
N GLN A 70 26.34 -26.50 -13.54
CA GLN A 70 27.06 -26.46 -14.83
C GLN A 70 28.30 -25.56 -14.74
N PRO A 71 29.35 -25.83 -15.50
CA PRO A 71 30.56 -24.99 -15.52
C PRO A 71 30.34 -23.52 -15.86
N SER A 72 29.29 -23.22 -16.63
CA SER A 72 28.95 -21.84 -17.02
C SER A 72 28.21 -21.04 -15.94
N GLN A 73 27.83 -21.69 -14.84
CA GLN A 73 27.05 -21.09 -13.77
C GLN A 73 27.94 -20.49 -12.68
N THR A 74 27.30 -19.68 -11.83
CA THR A 74 27.96 -18.98 -10.71
C THR A 74 27.25 -19.36 -9.42
N LEU A 75 28.02 -19.67 -8.38
CA LEU A 75 27.51 -19.90 -7.03
C LEU A 75 27.44 -18.59 -6.27
N VAL A 76 26.37 -18.40 -5.51
CA VAL A 76 26.24 -17.37 -4.48
C VAL A 76 26.18 -18.07 -3.13
N VAL A 77 27.15 -17.80 -2.29
CA VAL A 77 27.22 -18.32 -0.92
C VAL A 77 26.90 -17.19 0.04
N SER A 78 25.83 -17.35 0.82
CA SER A 78 25.35 -16.33 1.76
C SER A 78 25.03 -16.92 3.12
N PHE A 79 25.26 -16.13 4.17
CA PHE A 79 24.88 -16.47 5.54
C PHE A 79 24.52 -15.22 6.32
N LEU A 80 23.59 -15.33 7.25
CA LEU A 80 23.10 -14.18 8.02
C LEU A 80 24.24 -13.53 8.82
N GLY A 81 24.56 -12.27 8.52
CA GLY A 81 25.65 -11.53 9.17
C GLY A 81 26.97 -11.55 8.41
N TYR A 82 27.04 -12.18 7.25
CA TYR A 82 28.22 -12.26 6.41
C TYR A 82 27.97 -11.65 5.02
N LYS A 83 29.07 -11.23 4.35
CA LYS A 83 29.02 -10.76 2.97
C LYS A 83 28.78 -11.94 2.02
N ASP A 84 27.92 -11.75 1.05
CA ASP A 84 27.72 -12.73 -0.01
C ASP A 84 29.00 -12.90 -0.83
N VAL A 85 29.42 -14.15 -1.06
CA VAL A 85 30.55 -14.49 -1.92
C VAL A 85 30.03 -15.10 -3.22
N ILE A 86 30.42 -14.50 -4.34
CA ILE A 86 30.01 -14.91 -5.68
C ILE A 86 31.19 -15.60 -6.35
N LEU A 87 31.00 -16.86 -6.75
CA LEU A 87 32.06 -17.72 -7.29
C LEU A 87 31.65 -18.32 -8.63
N PRO A 88 32.34 -18.02 -9.73
CA PRO A 88 32.15 -18.74 -10.99
C PRO A 88 32.62 -20.18 -10.85
N ILE A 89 31.82 -21.14 -11.31
CA ILE A 89 32.12 -22.58 -11.19
C ILE A 89 33.29 -22.96 -12.09
N GLY A 90 33.23 -22.64 -13.39
CA GLY A 90 34.27 -23.00 -14.34
C GLY A 90 34.55 -24.51 -14.34
N ASN A 91 35.83 -24.88 -14.33
CA ASN A 91 36.30 -26.29 -14.26
C ASN A 91 36.58 -26.79 -12.83
N LYS A 92 36.19 -26.05 -11.81
CA LYS A 92 36.43 -26.41 -10.39
C LYS A 92 35.24 -27.17 -9.82
N ASN A 93 35.48 -28.33 -9.23
CA ASN A 93 34.46 -29.15 -8.60
C ASN A 93 34.49 -29.09 -7.08
N ASN A 94 35.50 -28.42 -6.49
CA ASN A 94 35.64 -28.28 -5.04
C ASN A 94 36.02 -26.84 -4.67
N PHE A 95 35.25 -26.24 -3.72
CA PHE A 95 35.41 -24.88 -3.28
C PHE A 95 35.66 -24.77 -1.79
N LYS A 96 36.65 -23.97 -1.41
CA LYS A 96 36.84 -23.50 -0.05
C LYS A 96 36.40 -22.03 -0.03
N VAL A 97 35.30 -21.74 0.67
CA VAL A 97 34.70 -20.40 0.74
C VAL A 97 34.93 -19.85 2.12
N THR A 98 35.49 -18.65 2.20
CA THR A 98 35.60 -17.92 3.47
C THR A 98 34.65 -16.74 3.39
N LEU A 99 33.68 -16.67 4.31
CA LEU A 99 32.79 -15.54 4.44
C LEU A 99 33.40 -14.53 5.41
N GLU A 100 33.38 -13.27 4.99
CA GLU A 100 33.73 -12.14 5.84
C GLU A 100 32.47 -11.64 6.53
N GLU A 101 32.55 -11.29 7.82
CA GLU A 101 31.44 -10.64 8.51
C GLU A 101 30.99 -9.39 7.76
N ASP A 102 29.69 -9.28 7.52
CA ASP A 102 29.11 -8.08 6.91
C ASP A 102 28.94 -6.98 7.95
N SER A 103 30.04 -6.28 8.21
CA SER A 103 30.02 -5.07 9.04
C SER A 103 29.11 -3.95 8.48
N LYS A 104 28.68 -4.08 7.21
CA LYS A 104 27.74 -3.13 6.58
C LYS A 104 26.31 -3.18 7.15
N LYS A 105 25.91 -4.24 7.87
CA LYS A 105 24.63 -4.19 8.61
C LYS A 105 24.61 -3.13 9.71
N LEU A 106 25.76 -2.66 10.19
CA LEU A 106 25.89 -1.53 11.10
C LEU A 106 25.77 -0.16 10.37
N ASP A 107 25.97 -0.13 9.06
CA ASP A 107 25.93 1.06 8.23
C ASP A 107 24.58 1.27 7.52
N GLU A 108 23.53 0.52 7.89
CA GLU A 108 22.18 0.76 7.36
C GLU A 108 21.77 2.20 7.66
N VAL A 109 21.53 2.96 6.59
CA VAL A 109 21.20 4.38 6.65
C VAL A 109 19.70 4.53 6.52
N VAL A 110 19.10 5.28 7.42
CA VAL A 110 17.65 5.51 7.47
C VAL A 110 17.37 6.98 7.27
N VAL A 111 16.38 7.30 6.47
CA VAL A 111 15.89 8.68 6.34
C VAL A 111 15.03 9.01 7.54
N VAL A 112 15.45 10.01 8.33
CA VAL A 112 14.73 10.49 9.51
C VAL A 112 14.69 12.01 9.49
N GLY A 113 13.49 12.55 9.43
CA GLY A 113 13.32 13.99 9.28
C GLY A 113 13.87 14.46 7.93
N TYR A 114 14.62 15.52 7.94
CA TYR A 114 15.23 16.11 6.73
C TYR A 114 16.68 15.65 6.52
N ALA A 115 17.09 14.53 7.12
CA ALA A 115 18.46 14.03 7.04
C ALA A 115 18.50 12.50 6.97
N THR A 116 19.59 11.99 6.41
CA THR A 116 19.92 10.58 6.40
C THR A 116 20.86 10.31 7.58
N GLN A 117 20.56 9.31 8.40
CA GLN A 117 21.37 8.95 9.58
C GLN A 117 21.67 7.45 9.59
N LYS A 118 22.81 7.08 10.15
CA LYS A 118 23.10 5.65 10.43
C LYS A 118 22.07 5.13 11.43
N LYS A 119 21.50 3.96 11.18
CA LYS A 119 20.49 3.34 12.06
C LYS A 119 21.03 3.16 13.50
N VAL A 120 22.33 2.89 13.64
CA VAL A 120 22.98 2.78 14.94
C VAL A 120 22.97 4.09 15.74
N ASN A 121 22.98 5.24 15.06
CA ASN A 121 23.03 6.56 15.69
C ASN A 121 21.65 7.16 16.01
N LEU A 122 20.56 6.48 15.62
CA LEU A 122 19.21 6.95 15.92
C LEU A 122 18.89 6.81 17.40
N THR A 123 18.50 7.88 18.05
CA THR A 123 18.04 7.88 19.45
C THR A 123 16.54 7.66 19.58
N GLY A 124 15.76 8.01 18.55
CA GLY A 124 14.32 7.76 18.47
C GLY A 124 13.97 6.31 18.07
N SER A 125 12.69 5.94 18.28
CA SER A 125 12.16 4.63 17.89
C SER A 125 11.73 4.63 16.43
N VAL A 126 12.59 4.12 15.56
CA VAL A 126 12.36 4.00 14.12
C VAL A 126 12.39 2.54 13.71
N ALA A 127 11.45 2.13 12.87
CA ALA A 127 11.48 0.85 12.16
C ALA A 127 11.54 1.12 10.67
N SER A 128 12.29 0.32 9.92
CA SER A 128 12.45 0.45 8.47
C SER A 128 12.32 -0.88 7.75
N VAL A 129 11.82 -0.82 6.52
CA VAL A 129 11.74 -1.93 5.57
C VAL A 129 12.35 -1.44 4.27
N SER A 130 13.29 -2.19 3.74
CA SER A 130 13.98 -1.88 2.50
C SER A 130 13.26 -2.46 1.27
N SER A 131 13.62 -1.99 0.08
CA SER A 131 13.10 -2.53 -1.17
C SER A 131 13.34 -4.04 -1.32
N LYS A 132 14.44 -4.56 -0.80
CA LYS A 132 14.77 -6.00 -0.86
C LYS A 132 13.75 -6.87 -0.13
N ASP A 133 13.11 -6.33 0.92
CA ASP A 133 12.15 -7.06 1.74
C ASP A 133 10.74 -7.10 1.13
N ILE A 134 10.45 -6.24 0.15
CA ILE A 134 9.09 -6.04 -0.40
C ILE A 134 8.97 -6.17 -1.93
N GLN A 135 10.09 -6.18 -2.66
CA GLN A 135 10.10 -6.03 -4.12
C GLN A 135 9.48 -7.21 -4.86
N ASP A 136 9.69 -8.44 -4.38
CA ASP A 136 9.33 -9.68 -5.11
C ASP A 136 7.98 -10.27 -4.68
N ILE A 137 7.18 -9.49 -3.95
CA ILE A 137 5.88 -9.95 -3.45
C ILE A 137 4.77 -9.36 -4.32
N PRO A 138 4.08 -10.19 -5.11
CA PRO A 138 2.98 -9.73 -5.95
C PRO A 138 1.74 -9.46 -5.09
N VAL A 139 1.50 -8.20 -4.78
CA VAL A 139 0.31 -7.73 -4.04
C VAL A 139 -0.47 -6.74 -4.88
N ALA A 140 -1.77 -6.73 -4.70
CA ALA A 140 -2.65 -5.73 -5.29
C ALA A 140 -2.50 -4.36 -4.61
N ASN A 141 -2.21 -4.37 -3.32
CA ASN A 141 -2.13 -3.19 -2.47
C ASN A 141 -0.79 -3.15 -1.74
N THR A 142 0.06 -2.20 -2.10
CA THR A 142 1.41 -2.05 -1.54
C THR A 142 1.42 -1.81 -0.03
N ALA A 143 0.37 -1.19 0.54
CA ALA A 143 0.29 -0.97 1.99
C ALA A 143 0.24 -2.29 2.77
N THR A 144 -0.32 -3.37 2.19
CA THR A 144 -0.37 -4.69 2.86
C THR A 144 1.00 -5.32 3.03
N LEU A 145 2.01 -4.91 2.24
CA LEU A 145 3.41 -5.35 2.41
C LEU A 145 4.01 -4.94 3.76
N LEU A 146 3.43 -3.96 4.44
CA LEU A 146 3.91 -3.49 5.74
C LEU A 146 3.44 -4.38 6.89
N GLN A 147 2.43 -5.23 6.66
CA GLN A 147 1.83 -6.07 7.69
C GLN A 147 2.84 -7.10 8.22
N GLY A 148 2.99 -7.13 9.55
CA GLY A 148 3.92 -8.05 10.22
C GLY A 148 5.41 -7.72 10.09
N ARG A 149 5.81 -6.71 9.27
CA ARG A 149 7.21 -6.37 9.04
C ARG A 149 7.73 -5.21 9.88
N LEU A 150 6.85 -4.36 10.36
CA LEU A 150 7.21 -3.16 11.13
C LEU A 150 6.65 -3.27 12.55
N PRO A 151 7.48 -3.56 13.56
CA PRO A 151 7.02 -3.66 14.94
C PRO A 151 6.30 -2.39 15.40
N GLY A 152 5.09 -2.54 15.97
CA GLY A 152 4.26 -1.43 16.46
C GLY A 152 3.41 -0.76 15.39
N LEU A 153 3.41 -1.27 14.15
CA LEU A 153 2.46 -0.92 13.10
C LEU A 153 1.37 -1.98 13.06
N VAL A 154 0.13 -1.56 13.11
CA VAL A 154 -1.05 -2.43 12.99
C VAL A 154 -1.80 -2.03 11.73
N LEU A 155 -2.06 -3.00 10.87
CA LEU A 155 -2.90 -2.86 9.71
C LEU A 155 -4.18 -3.66 9.93
N THR A 156 -5.32 -2.99 9.77
CA THR A 156 -6.63 -3.63 9.79
C THR A 156 -7.26 -3.43 8.42
N GLN A 157 -7.56 -4.53 7.76
CA GLN A 157 -8.23 -4.51 6.47
C GLN A 157 -9.71 -4.84 6.67
N ASN A 158 -10.58 -3.85 6.45
CA ASN A 158 -12.03 -3.97 6.64
C ASN A 158 -12.75 -4.53 5.42
N GLY A 159 -12.02 -4.85 4.35
CA GLY A 159 -12.54 -5.42 3.11
C GLY A 159 -11.41 -5.68 2.12
N ALA A 160 -11.70 -6.48 1.10
CA ALA A 160 -10.76 -6.83 0.04
C ALA A 160 -11.34 -6.50 -1.35
N GLN A 161 -12.30 -5.59 -1.43
CA GLN A 161 -12.87 -5.15 -2.71
C GLN A 161 -11.81 -4.42 -3.52
N ALA A 162 -11.54 -4.87 -4.73
CA ALA A 162 -10.58 -4.26 -5.63
C ALA A 162 -10.83 -2.74 -5.77
N GLY A 163 -9.79 -1.93 -5.54
CA GLY A 163 -9.84 -0.47 -5.55
C GLY A 163 -10.47 0.20 -4.33
N ASN A 164 -11.00 -0.56 -3.37
CA ASN A 164 -11.52 -0.09 -2.09
C ASN A 164 -11.00 -0.98 -0.94
N ASP A 165 -9.75 -1.38 -1.04
CA ASP A 165 -9.05 -2.32 -0.15
C ASP A 165 -7.97 -1.64 0.71
N ASN A 166 -8.06 -0.32 0.88
CA ASN A 166 -7.10 0.42 1.67
C ASN A 166 -7.17 0.00 3.14
N PRO A 167 -6.07 -0.49 3.74
CA PRO A 167 -6.07 -0.85 5.13
C PRO A 167 -6.10 0.39 6.02
N GLU A 168 -6.70 0.25 7.17
CA GLU A 168 -6.55 1.19 8.27
C GLU A 168 -5.19 0.95 8.94
N ILE A 169 -4.35 1.99 8.98
CA ILE A 169 -3.00 1.88 9.54
C ILE A 169 -2.92 2.66 10.85
N ARG A 170 -2.43 2.00 11.90
CA ARG A 170 -2.22 2.58 13.22
C ARG A 170 -0.81 2.33 13.70
N ILE A 171 -0.21 3.34 14.34
CA ILE A 171 1.10 3.23 14.97
C ILE A 171 0.90 3.29 16.49
N ARG A 172 1.24 2.18 17.20
CA ARG A 172 1.08 2.03 18.64
C ARG A 172 -0.36 2.19 19.16
N GLY A 173 -1.36 1.94 18.31
CA GLY A 173 -2.77 1.92 18.70
C GLY A 173 -3.50 3.25 18.51
N ILE A 174 -4.59 3.43 19.27
CA ILE A 174 -5.51 4.58 19.22
C ILE A 174 -5.14 5.54 20.35
N GLY A 175 -4.79 6.77 20.02
CA GLY A 175 -4.39 7.81 20.97
C GLY A 175 -5.44 8.90 21.20
N THR A 176 -6.49 8.97 20.37
CA THR A 176 -7.52 10.02 20.42
C THR A 176 -8.87 9.50 19.93
N PHE A 177 -9.95 10.13 20.35
CA PHE A 177 -11.29 9.87 19.77
C PHE A 177 -11.48 10.47 18.37
N GLY A 178 -10.56 11.31 17.93
CA GLY A 178 -10.57 11.91 16.59
C GLY A 178 -9.79 11.08 15.56
N ASN A 179 -9.12 11.76 14.64
CA ASN A 179 -8.31 11.12 13.59
C ASN A 179 -7.02 10.53 14.18
N ASN A 180 -6.87 9.21 14.06
CA ASN A 180 -5.69 8.44 14.50
C ASN A 180 -4.75 8.05 13.35
N ASN A 181 -4.96 8.57 12.16
CA ASN A 181 -4.10 8.25 11.01
C ASN A 181 -2.70 8.81 11.21
N PRO A 182 -1.64 8.03 10.94
CA PRO A 182 -0.29 8.56 10.89
C PRO A 182 -0.14 9.53 9.72
N MET A 183 0.82 10.45 9.86
CA MET A 183 1.23 11.32 8.77
C MET A 183 2.02 10.49 7.74
N VAL A 184 1.75 10.69 6.47
CA VAL A 184 2.47 10.02 5.36
C VAL A 184 3.26 11.06 4.59
N LEU A 185 4.53 10.76 4.32
CA LEU A 185 5.41 11.56 3.47
C LEU A 185 6.02 10.67 2.39
N ILE A 186 5.84 11.06 1.14
CA ILE A 186 6.42 10.39 -0.04
C ILE A 186 7.42 11.35 -0.68
N ASP A 187 8.70 11.00 -0.65
CA ASP A 187 9.82 11.87 -1.08
C ASP A 187 9.78 13.28 -0.46
N GLY A 188 9.28 13.37 0.78
CA GLY A 188 9.13 14.61 1.52
C GLY A 188 7.92 15.46 1.11
N VAL A 189 7.01 14.94 0.30
CA VAL A 189 5.69 15.52 0.02
C VAL A 189 4.64 14.83 0.87
N GLU A 190 3.77 15.59 1.53
CA GLU A 190 2.69 15.01 2.31
C GLU A 190 1.66 14.32 1.40
N GLY A 191 1.30 13.10 1.78
CA GLY A 191 0.32 12.27 1.09
C GLY A 191 -0.71 11.67 2.05
N SER A 192 -1.65 10.91 1.49
CA SER A 192 -2.65 10.15 2.23
C SER A 192 -2.23 8.69 2.42
N LEU A 193 -2.86 7.98 3.36
CA LEU A 193 -2.66 6.53 3.53
C LEU A 193 -2.99 5.74 2.26
N SER A 194 -4.02 6.15 1.51
CA SER A 194 -4.38 5.50 0.25
C SER A 194 -3.29 5.61 -0.81
N GLN A 195 -2.46 6.65 -0.78
CA GLN A 195 -1.34 6.79 -1.72
C GLN A 195 -0.27 5.72 -1.53
N ILE A 196 -0.12 5.17 -0.31
CA ILE A 196 0.81 4.04 -0.08
C ILE A 196 0.40 2.84 -0.93
N SER A 197 -0.91 2.58 -1.01
CA SER A 197 -1.48 1.47 -1.79
C SER A 197 -1.29 1.61 -3.30
N GLU A 198 -1.04 2.83 -3.77
CA GLU A 198 -0.98 3.17 -5.20
C GLU A 198 0.44 3.23 -5.76
N ILE A 199 1.47 3.25 -4.89
CA ILE A 199 2.86 3.25 -5.32
C ILE A 199 3.26 1.83 -5.73
N PRO A 200 3.77 1.60 -6.95
CA PRO A 200 4.35 0.31 -7.31
C PRO A 200 5.46 -0.07 -6.33
N SER A 201 5.44 -1.30 -5.80
CA SER A 201 6.49 -1.79 -4.87
C SER A 201 7.89 -1.71 -5.49
N ALA A 202 7.97 -1.86 -6.80
CA ALA A 202 9.20 -1.72 -7.59
C ALA A 202 9.82 -0.32 -7.54
N ASP A 203 9.04 0.74 -7.29
CA ASP A 203 9.53 2.12 -7.17
C ASP A 203 10.01 2.47 -5.76
N ILE A 204 9.67 1.68 -4.75
CA ILE A 204 10.02 1.97 -3.36
C ILE A 204 11.48 1.57 -3.10
N ASP A 205 12.22 2.45 -2.45
CA ASP A 205 13.56 2.20 -1.95
C ASP A 205 13.54 1.80 -0.46
N ASN A 206 12.86 2.61 0.36
CA ASN A 206 12.75 2.39 1.80
C ASN A 206 11.44 2.93 2.36
N ILE A 207 10.90 2.26 3.37
CA ILE A 207 9.79 2.74 4.19
C ILE A 207 10.25 2.79 5.63
N SER A 208 10.22 3.98 6.23
CA SER A 208 10.57 4.21 7.63
C SER A 208 9.37 4.66 8.43
N VAL A 209 9.19 4.12 9.62
CA VAL A 209 8.09 4.46 10.54
C VAL A 209 8.66 5.05 11.82
N LEU A 210 8.32 6.33 12.07
CA LEU A 210 8.69 7.08 13.27
C LEU A 210 7.58 6.88 14.31
N LYS A 211 7.92 6.29 15.45
CA LYS A 211 6.93 5.77 16.39
C LYS A 211 6.86 6.51 17.72
N ASP A 212 7.78 7.43 17.99
CA ASP A 212 7.85 8.19 19.23
C ASP A 212 7.97 9.70 18.99
N ALA A 213 7.75 10.45 20.06
CA ALA A 213 7.82 11.90 19.99
C ALA A 213 9.21 12.45 19.65
N ALA A 214 10.29 11.75 20.00
CA ALA A 214 11.63 12.20 19.69
C ALA A 214 11.92 12.14 18.18
N SER A 215 11.60 11.02 17.54
CA SER A 215 11.80 10.86 16.10
C SER A 215 10.81 11.67 15.25
N ALA A 216 9.58 11.88 15.74
CA ALA A 216 8.50 12.52 14.99
C ALA A 216 8.37 14.04 15.23
N ALA A 217 8.98 14.60 16.29
CA ALA A 217 8.80 16.02 16.69
C ALA A 217 9.15 17.02 15.59
N ILE A 218 10.12 16.70 14.73
CA ILE A 218 10.51 17.56 13.61
C ILE A 218 9.37 17.82 12.61
N TYR A 219 8.35 16.93 12.56
CA TYR A 219 7.17 17.06 11.71
C TYR A 219 5.99 17.77 12.41
N GLY A 220 6.10 18.05 13.72
CA GLY A 220 5.24 18.96 14.48
C GLY A 220 3.86 18.42 14.77
N VAL A 221 2.86 19.32 14.76
CA VAL A 221 1.48 19.06 15.20
C VAL A 221 0.77 17.91 14.46
N ARG A 222 1.23 17.53 13.29
CA ARG A 222 0.60 16.46 12.49
C ARG A 222 1.19 15.09 12.74
N ALA A 223 2.25 15.00 13.52
CA ALA A 223 3.00 13.77 13.78
C ALA A 223 2.60 13.05 15.08
N ALA A 224 1.53 13.48 15.75
CA ALA A 224 1.11 12.91 17.03
C ALA A 224 0.80 11.41 16.96
N ASN A 225 0.28 10.94 15.81
CA ASN A 225 -0.02 9.53 15.57
C ASN A 225 1.12 8.77 14.89
N GLY A 226 2.34 9.33 14.89
CA GLY A 226 3.51 8.81 14.19
C GLY A 226 3.59 9.24 12.72
N VAL A 227 4.70 8.89 12.07
CA VAL A 227 4.98 9.29 10.68
C VAL A 227 5.46 8.08 9.88
N ILE A 228 4.94 7.92 8.68
CA ILE A 228 5.39 6.96 7.68
C ILE A 228 6.14 7.74 6.60
N LEU A 229 7.42 7.45 6.43
CA LEU A 229 8.28 8.04 5.42
C LEU A 229 8.52 7.02 4.32
N ILE A 230 8.17 7.36 3.11
CA ILE A 230 8.43 6.54 1.92
C ILE A 230 9.45 7.28 1.07
N THR A 231 10.58 6.65 0.83
CA THR A 231 11.57 7.11 -0.15
C THR A 231 11.49 6.21 -1.38
N THR A 232 11.51 6.83 -2.54
CA THR A 232 11.45 6.12 -3.80
C THR A 232 12.85 6.00 -4.42
N LYS A 233 13.01 5.02 -5.29
CA LYS A 233 14.28 4.76 -5.97
C LYS A 233 14.78 5.97 -6.75
N ARG A 234 16.09 6.15 -6.73
CA ARG A 234 16.80 7.22 -7.45
C ARG A 234 17.87 6.62 -8.35
N GLY A 235 18.36 7.37 -9.30
CA GLY A 235 19.56 7.00 -10.06
C GLY A 235 20.78 6.92 -9.15
N GLN A 236 21.73 6.05 -9.50
CA GLN A 236 22.99 5.91 -8.78
C GLN A 236 24.09 6.72 -9.48
N ALA A 237 24.99 7.29 -8.67
CA ALA A 237 26.16 8.00 -9.19
C ALA A 237 27.02 7.10 -10.08
N SER A 238 27.56 7.68 -11.16
CA SER A 238 28.48 6.99 -12.09
C SER A 238 27.97 5.65 -12.62
N SER A 239 26.64 5.48 -12.68
CA SER A 239 25.99 4.28 -13.19
C SER A 239 25.66 4.39 -14.67
N ARG A 240 25.87 3.29 -15.44
CA ARG A 240 25.33 3.18 -16.80
C ARG A 240 23.81 3.22 -16.76
N VAL A 241 23.20 3.67 -17.86
CA VAL A 241 21.74 3.62 -18.01
C VAL A 241 21.28 2.17 -17.93
N LYS A 242 20.38 1.92 -16.96
CA LYS A 242 19.77 0.62 -16.73
C LYS A 242 18.28 0.72 -17.05
N VAL A 243 17.82 -0.14 -17.93
CA VAL A 243 16.40 -0.35 -18.23
C VAL A 243 15.96 -1.62 -17.51
N SER A 244 14.86 -1.55 -16.76
CA SER A 244 14.31 -2.70 -16.05
C SER A 244 12.82 -2.81 -16.35
N TYR A 245 12.38 -4.00 -16.71
CA TYR A 245 10.99 -4.35 -16.87
C TYR A 245 10.64 -5.47 -15.92
N SER A 246 9.52 -5.35 -15.22
CA SER A 246 8.91 -6.44 -14.46
C SER A 246 7.44 -6.57 -14.83
N GLY A 247 6.99 -7.81 -14.99
CA GLY A 247 5.60 -8.13 -15.26
C GLY A 247 5.16 -9.30 -14.40
N SER A 248 3.92 -9.26 -13.91
CA SER A 248 3.33 -10.36 -13.16
C SER A 248 1.89 -10.61 -13.60
N TYR A 249 1.48 -11.87 -13.53
CA TYR A 249 0.11 -12.30 -13.66
C TYR A 249 -0.26 -13.12 -12.44
N THR A 250 -1.36 -12.76 -11.77
CA THR A 250 -1.77 -13.35 -10.50
C THR A 250 -3.21 -13.82 -10.61
N LEU A 251 -3.49 -15.06 -10.19
CA LEU A 251 -4.83 -15.56 -9.96
C LEU A 251 -5.19 -15.32 -8.49
N GLN A 252 -6.33 -14.71 -8.27
CA GLN A 252 -6.89 -14.44 -6.96
C GLN A 252 -8.10 -15.33 -6.74
N THR A 253 -8.15 -16.01 -5.62
CA THR A 253 -9.28 -16.86 -5.23
C THR A 253 -9.84 -16.37 -3.91
N PRO A 254 -11.17 -16.49 -3.66
CA PRO A 254 -11.69 -16.29 -2.33
C PRO A 254 -10.92 -17.15 -1.33
N GLY A 255 -10.57 -16.56 -0.19
CA GLY A 255 -9.83 -17.26 0.87
C GLY A 255 -10.74 -18.21 1.66
N ILE A 256 -10.80 -18.02 2.98
CA ILE A 256 -11.73 -18.79 3.83
C ILE A 256 -13.14 -18.24 3.61
N VAL A 257 -13.98 -19.05 3.00
CA VAL A 257 -15.41 -18.76 2.80
C VAL A 257 -16.18 -19.58 3.82
N PRO A 258 -17.08 -18.97 4.63
CA PRO A 258 -17.89 -19.71 5.58
C PRO A 258 -18.81 -20.70 4.84
N ASP A 259 -18.94 -21.92 5.36
CA ASP A 259 -19.95 -22.86 4.91
C ASP A 259 -21.30 -22.44 5.49
N TYR A 260 -22.26 -22.17 4.61
CA TYR A 260 -23.63 -21.89 5.00
C TYR A 260 -24.48 -23.16 4.93
N VAL A 261 -25.50 -23.18 5.75
CA VAL A 261 -26.48 -24.26 5.77
C VAL A 261 -27.24 -24.29 4.45
N ASP A 262 -27.39 -25.47 3.85
CA ASP A 262 -28.19 -25.66 2.65
C ASP A 262 -29.70 -25.41 2.92
N SER A 263 -30.48 -25.33 1.86
CA SER A 263 -31.90 -24.96 1.95
C SER A 263 -32.74 -25.97 2.77
N TYR A 264 -32.44 -27.26 2.68
CA TYR A 264 -33.16 -28.29 3.40
C TYR A 264 -32.91 -28.18 4.91
N ASN A 265 -31.64 -28.12 5.32
CA ASN A 265 -31.29 -27.97 6.73
C ASN A 265 -31.74 -26.64 7.30
N TRP A 266 -31.66 -25.56 6.50
CA TRP A 266 -32.20 -24.24 6.89
C TRP A 266 -33.71 -24.30 7.14
N ALA A 267 -34.48 -25.01 6.29
CA ALA A 267 -35.91 -25.18 6.45
C ALA A 267 -36.26 -26.04 7.69
N LEU A 268 -35.47 -27.07 8.00
CA LEU A 268 -35.62 -27.86 9.21
C LEU A 268 -35.42 -26.98 10.47
N MET A 269 -34.36 -26.18 10.50
CA MET A 269 -34.10 -25.23 11.60
C MET A 269 -35.24 -24.21 11.76
N LYS A 270 -35.85 -23.75 10.65
CA LYS A 270 -37.02 -22.87 10.67
C LYS A 270 -38.23 -23.54 11.28
N ASN A 271 -38.47 -24.82 10.97
CA ASN A 271 -39.57 -25.59 11.55
C ASN A 271 -39.37 -25.90 13.03
N GLU A 272 -38.12 -25.99 13.51
CA GLU A 272 -37.83 -26.07 14.95
C GLU A 272 -38.26 -24.81 15.72
N VAL A 273 -38.03 -23.62 15.10
CA VAL A 273 -38.40 -22.32 15.70
C VAL A 273 -39.90 -22.02 15.56
N ASN A 274 -40.45 -22.27 14.36
CA ASN A 274 -41.86 -22.05 14.04
C ASN A 274 -42.37 -23.32 13.34
N PRO A 275 -43.03 -24.21 14.09
CA PRO A 275 -43.57 -25.44 13.54
C PRO A 275 -44.45 -25.21 12.29
N ASP A 276 -44.36 -26.12 11.33
CA ASP A 276 -45.15 -26.11 10.10
C ASP A 276 -44.88 -24.91 9.13
N THR A 277 -43.73 -24.22 9.29
CA THR A 277 -43.31 -23.19 8.34
C THR A 277 -43.09 -23.79 6.94
N PHE A 278 -42.50 -25.00 6.88
CA PHE A 278 -42.35 -25.80 5.66
C PHE A 278 -43.08 -27.11 5.82
N SER A 279 -43.95 -27.41 4.88
CA SER A 279 -44.66 -28.69 4.85
C SER A 279 -43.72 -29.86 4.55
N PRO A 280 -44.12 -31.14 4.84
CA PRO A 280 -43.33 -32.30 4.46
C PRO A 280 -43.04 -32.38 2.95
N GLU A 281 -43.99 -31.96 2.09
CA GLU A 281 -43.80 -31.91 0.64
C GLU A 281 -42.76 -30.85 0.26
N ALA A 282 -42.82 -29.69 0.88
CA ALA A 282 -41.83 -28.63 0.66
C ALA A 282 -40.41 -29.07 1.07
N LEU A 283 -40.28 -29.74 2.23
CA LEU A 283 -39.02 -30.31 2.68
C LEU A 283 -38.49 -31.39 1.72
N GLN A 284 -39.39 -32.21 1.16
CA GLN A 284 -38.99 -33.22 0.17
C GLN A 284 -38.47 -32.57 -1.11
N LYS A 285 -39.14 -31.51 -1.63
CA LYS A 285 -38.69 -30.77 -2.81
C LYS A 285 -37.35 -30.03 -2.59
N LEU A 286 -37.13 -29.48 -1.39
CA LEU A 286 -35.83 -28.89 -1.03
C LEU A 286 -34.72 -29.96 -0.98
N LYS A 287 -35.04 -31.18 -0.56
CA LYS A 287 -34.09 -32.27 -0.45
C LYS A 287 -33.71 -32.87 -1.81
N ASP A 288 -34.68 -33.05 -2.71
CA ASP A 288 -34.47 -33.70 -4.01
C ASP A 288 -34.24 -32.71 -5.17
N GLY A 289 -34.46 -31.42 -4.95
CA GLY A 289 -34.24 -30.36 -5.96
C GLY A 289 -35.23 -30.42 -7.12
N SER A 290 -36.40 -31.06 -6.94
CA SER A 290 -37.38 -31.30 -8.01
C SER A 290 -38.13 -30.05 -8.49
N ASP A 291 -38.07 -28.94 -7.70
CA ASP A 291 -38.78 -27.70 -8.01
C ASP A 291 -37.87 -26.49 -7.62
N PRO A 292 -36.81 -26.24 -8.41
CA PRO A 292 -35.79 -25.26 -8.06
C PRO A 292 -36.27 -23.79 -8.12
N ASP A 293 -37.37 -23.50 -8.77
CA ASP A 293 -37.94 -22.14 -8.81
C ASP A 293 -38.63 -21.79 -7.48
N HIS A 294 -39.37 -22.74 -6.88
CA HIS A 294 -40.08 -22.51 -5.62
C HIS A 294 -39.24 -22.95 -4.40
N TYR A 295 -38.36 -23.94 -4.57
CA TYR A 295 -37.60 -24.58 -3.51
C TYR A 295 -36.12 -24.69 -3.88
N ALA A 296 -35.48 -23.54 -4.09
CA ALA A 296 -34.08 -23.48 -4.48
C ALA A 296 -33.11 -23.97 -3.39
N ASN A 297 -31.91 -24.28 -3.80
CA ASN A 297 -30.76 -24.47 -2.91
C ASN A 297 -29.58 -23.59 -3.37
N THR A 298 -29.65 -22.31 -3.05
CA THR A 298 -28.72 -21.29 -3.53
C THR A 298 -27.59 -21.05 -2.54
N ASN A 299 -26.34 -21.29 -2.98
CA ASN A 299 -25.17 -20.76 -2.32
C ASN A 299 -24.94 -19.31 -2.81
N TRP A 300 -25.36 -18.33 -2.03
CA TRP A 300 -25.25 -16.93 -2.39
C TRP A 300 -23.82 -16.42 -2.46
N LEU A 301 -22.87 -17.04 -1.71
CA LEU A 301 -21.46 -16.67 -1.80
C LEU A 301 -20.89 -17.07 -3.16
N ASP A 302 -21.19 -18.27 -3.65
CA ASP A 302 -20.76 -18.72 -4.98
C ASP A 302 -21.38 -17.86 -6.09
N ALA A 303 -22.57 -17.33 -5.87
CA ALA A 303 -23.24 -16.45 -6.83
C ALA A 303 -22.58 -15.06 -6.95
N VAL A 304 -21.93 -14.56 -5.90
CA VAL A 304 -21.32 -13.21 -5.87
C VAL A 304 -19.80 -13.22 -5.90
N LEU A 305 -19.16 -14.36 -5.63
CA LEU A 305 -17.72 -14.53 -5.66
C LEU A 305 -17.25 -15.26 -6.91
N ARG A 306 -16.05 -14.93 -7.36
CA ARG A 306 -15.40 -15.59 -8.49
C ARG A 306 -13.88 -15.64 -8.28
N ASN A 307 -13.23 -16.52 -9.02
CA ASN A 307 -11.80 -16.38 -9.24
C ASN A 307 -11.56 -15.17 -10.15
N ALA A 308 -10.55 -14.40 -9.84
CA ALA A 308 -10.24 -13.15 -10.51
C ALA A 308 -8.77 -13.12 -10.94
N SER A 309 -8.48 -12.31 -11.95
CA SER A 309 -7.12 -12.13 -12.45
C SER A 309 -6.59 -10.73 -12.10
N MET A 310 -5.30 -10.64 -11.94
CA MET A 310 -4.58 -9.39 -11.85
C MET A 310 -3.32 -9.48 -12.70
N HIS A 311 -3.05 -8.44 -13.48
CA HIS A 311 -1.76 -8.30 -14.14
C HIS A 311 -1.15 -6.93 -13.88
N GLN A 312 0.17 -6.91 -13.75
CA GLN A 312 0.94 -5.71 -13.43
C GLN A 312 2.15 -5.65 -14.36
N HIS A 313 2.46 -4.45 -14.84
CA HIS A 313 3.61 -4.16 -15.69
C HIS A 313 4.31 -2.92 -15.17
N HIS A 314 5.61 -2.99 -15.00
CA HIS A 314 6.43 -1.88 -14.55
C HIS A 314 7.68 -1.78 -15.42
N LEU A 315 7.90 -0.60 -15.99
CA LEU A 315 9.09 -0.27 -16.77
C LEU A 315 9.80 0.90 -16.10
N SER A 316 11.09 0.75 -15.86
CA SER A 316 11.90 1.84 -15.29
C SER A 316 13.21 2.00 -16.03
N VAL A 317 13.68 3.25 -16.08
CA VAL A 317 14.97 3.65 -16.61
C VAL A 317 15.68 4.47 -15.56
N SER A 318 16.90 4.09 -15.19
CA SER A 318 17.70 4.81 -14.21
C SER A 318 19.16 4.87 -14.63
N GLY A 319 19.85 5.92 -14.21
CA GLY A 319 21.25 6.09 -14.51
C GLY A 319 21.81 7.35 -13.87
N GLY A 320 23.08 7.63 -14.10
CA GLY A 320 23.68 8.85 -13.61
C GLY A 320 25.15 9.01 -13.91
N SER A 321 25.58 10.26 -13.90
CA SER A 321 26.98 10.67 -13.85
C SER A 321 27.38 10.94 -12.39
N GLU A 322 28.59 11.41 -12.16
CA GLU A 322 29.02 11.86 -10.81
C GLU A 322 28.14 12.99 -10.25
N ASN A 323 27.60 13.82 -11.14
CA ASN A 323 26.90 15.03 -10.76
C ASN A 323 25.39 15.00 -10.98
N THR A 324 24.88 14.10 -11.81
CA THR A 324 23.46 14.06 -12.17
C THR A 324 22.98 12.62 -12.13
N HIS A 325 21.90 12.36 -11.40
CA HIS A 325 21.26 11.06 -11.28
C HIS A 325 19.79 11.19 -11.66
N PHE A 326 19.28 10.23 -12.38
CA PHE A 326 17.88 10.21 -12.78
C PHE A 326 17.27 8.82 -12.65
N MET A 327 16.00 8.78 -12.39
CA MET A 327 15.16 7.60 -12.47
C MET A 327 13.80 8.02 -13.01
N ALA A 328 13.28 7.28 -13.97
CA ALA A 328 11.92 7.42 -14.46
C ALA A 328 11.26 6.05 -14.54
N SER A 329 9.99 5.96 -14.18
CA SER A 329 9.19 4.74 -14.28
C SER A 329 7.79 5.02 -14.77
N VAL A 330 7.19 4.01 -15.41
CA VAL A 330 5.78 3.92 -15.72
C VAL A 330 5.28 2.55 -15.30
N ALA A 331 4.08 2.50 -14.74
CA ALA A 331 3.45 1.24 -14.36
C ALA A 331 1.98 1.22 -14.75
N TYR A 332 1.52 0.03 -15.08
CA TYR A 332 0.13 -0.29 -15.36
C TYR A 332 -0.27 -1.52 -14.56
N SER A 333 -1.43 -1.48 -13.95
CA SER A 333 -2.03 -2.65 -13.34
C SER A 333 -3.53 -2.69 -13.61
N ASN A 334 -4.03 -3.89 -13.87
CA ASN A 334 -5.46 -4.16 -13.93
C ASN A 334 -5.77 -5.34 -13.03
N GLN A 335 -6.69 -5.16 -12.11
CA GLN A 335 -7.16 -6.16 -11.15
C GLN A 335 -8.66 -6.31 -11.27
N ASP A 336 -9.09 -7.49 -11.67
CA ASP A 336 -10.47 -7.92 -11.49
C ASP A 336 -10.73 -8.19 -10.00
N GLY A 337 -11.92 -7.85 -9.51
CA GLY A 337 -12.30 -8.19 -8.14
C GLY A 337 -12.80 -9.63 -8.02
N ILE A 338 -12.51 -10.28 -6.89
CA ILE A 338 -13.07 -11.59 -6.52
C ILE A 338 -14.60 -11.48 -6.28
N MET A 339 -15.12 -10.31 -5.99
CA MET A 339 -16.55 -10.05 -6.05
C MET A 339 -16.90 -9.60 -7.47
N VAL A 340 -17.94 -10.21 -8.07
CA VAL A 340 -18.38 -9.86 -9.42
C VAL A 340 -18.71 -8.37 -9.55
N LYS A 341 -18.54 -7.78 -10.74
CA LYS A 341 -18.76 -6.35 -11.02
C LYS A 341 -17.86 -5.39 -10.21
N THR A 342 -16.73 -5.86 -9.72
CA THR A 342 -15.71 -4.99 -9.09
C THR A 342 -14.37 -5.13 -9.79
N GLY A 343 -13.55 -4.06 -9.75
CA GLY A 343 -12.22 -4.05 -10.34
C GLY A 343 -11.55 -2.70 -10.20
N VAL A 344 -10.25 -2.66 -10.47
CA VAL A 344 -9.48 -1.43 -10.53
C VAL A 344 -8.42 -1.49 -11.63
N GLU A 345 -8.38 -0.45 -12.43
CA GLU A 345 -7.33 -0.20 -13.40
C GLU A 345 -6.50 1.00 -12.92
N ARG A 346 -5.17 0.87 -12.97
CA ARG A 346 -4.26 1.90 -12.47
C ARG A 346 -3.14 2.16 -13.46
N PHE A 347 -2.91 3.44 -13.73
CA PHE A 347 -1.75 3.96 -14.43
C PHE A 347 -0.94 4.82 -13.48
N SER A 348 0.36 4.67 -13.45
CA SER A 348 1.24 5.53 -12.66
C SER A 348 2.52 5.86 -13.40
N PHE A 349 3.07 7.04 -13.11
CA PHE A 349 4.40 7.45 -13.54
C PHE A 349 5.16 8.09 -12.40
N ARG A 350 6.49 8.01 -12.48
CA ARG A 350 7.40 8.66 -11.54
C ARG A 350 8.65 9.13 -12.25
N SER A 351 9.20 10.26 -11.79
CA SER A 351 10.50 10.76 -12.27
C SER A 351 11.22 11.45 -11.13
N ASN A 352 12.43 11.03 -10.85
CA ASN A 352 13.35 11.65 -9.88
C ASN A 352 14.61 12.09 -10.59
N LEU A 353 14.96 13.35 -10.43
CA LEU A 353 16.17 13.98 -10.99
C LEU A 353 16.89 14.72 -9.89
N ASP A 354 18.16 14.41 -9.68
CA ASP A 354 19.05 15.13 -8.77
C ASP A 354 20.29 15.53 -9.52
N THR A 355 20.70 16.80 -9.40
CA THR A 355 21.92 17.29 -10.05
C THR A 355 22.69 18.22 -9.12
N ARG A 356 24.03 18.15 -9.21
CA ARG A 356 24.96 19.02 -8.49
C ARG A 356 25.83 19.76 -9.49
N TYR A 357 25.91 21.05 -9.38
CA TYR A 357 26.83 21.86 -10.15
C TYR A 357 27.64 22.75 -9.21
N LYS A 358 28.93 22.44 -9.04
CA LYS A 358 29.81 23.11 -8.06
C LYS A 358 29.21 23.07 -6.65
N ARG A 359 28.81 24.24 -6.12
CA ARG A 359 28.19 24.41 -4.80
C ARG A 359 26.66 24.33 -4.84
N PHE A 360 26.05 24.28 -6.02
CA PHE A 360 24.60 24.25 -6.17
C PHE A 360 24.11 22.82 -6.32
N THR A 361 22.95 22.55 -5.72
CA THR A 361 22.20 21.29 -5.90
C THR A 361 20.80 21.62 -6.35
N PHE A 362 20.27 20.85 -7.30
CA PHE A 362 18.91 20.97 -7.79
C PHE A 362 18.29 19.60 -7.85
N GLY A 363 16.99 19.55 -7.65
CA GLY A 363 16.28 18.30 -7.84
C GLY A 363 14.82 18.50 -8.16
N LEU A 364 14.25 17.48 -8.83
CA LEU A 364 12.86 17.46 -9.25
C LEU A 364 12.33 16.05 -9.02
N ASN A 365 11.28 15.93 -8.22
CA ASN A 365 10.55 14.70 -8.01
C ASN A 365 9.14 14.90 -8.54
N LEU A 366 8.70 14.09 -9.47
CA LEU A 366 7.36 14.10 -10.04
C LEU A 366 6.75 12.71 -9.94
N SER A 367 5.48 12.64 -9.58
CA SER A 367 4.72 11.40 -9.67
C SER A 367 3.26 11.70 -9.94
N GLY A 368 2.60 10.81 -10.64
CA GLY A 368 1.18 10.87 -10.86
C GLY A 368 0.59 9.48 -11.04
N ASN A 369 -0.68 9.37 -10.70
CA ASN A 369 -1.45 8.17 -10.94
C ASN A 369 -2.90 8.51 -11.31
N LYS A 370 -3.47 7.63 -12.13
CA LYS A 370 -4.89 7.57 -12.45
C LYS A 370 -5.41 6.20 -12.05
N ASN A 371 -6.48 6.15 -11.25
CA ASN A 371 -7.19 4.93 -10.90
C ASN A 371 -8.61 5.00 -11.41
N ASN A 372 -9.05 3.98 -12.14
CA ASN A 372 -10.43 3.77 -12.54
C ASN A 372 -10.97 2.62 -11.70
N VAL A 373 -11.92 2.90 -10.80
CA VAL A 373 -12.49 1.87 -9.92
C VAL A 373 -13.90 1.56 -10.38
N THR A 374 -14.15 0.29 -10.67
CA THR A 374 -15.48 -0.24 -10.98
C THR A 374 -16.10 -0.84 -9.73
N ALA A 375 -17.31 -0.43 -9.40
CA ALA A 375 -18.07 -0.95 -8.27
C ALA A 375 -19.57 -0.96 -8.61
N PRO A 376 -20.39 -1.80 -7.95
CA PRO A 376 -21.85 -1.74 -8.09
C PRO A 376 -22.38 -0.35 -7.74
N ALA A 377 -23.29 0.17 -8.56
CA ALA A 377 -23.94 1.46 -8.29
C ALA A 377 -24.91 1.38 -7.11
N VAL A 378 -25.59 0.25 -7.00
CA VAL A 378 -26.52 -0.05 -5.92
C VAL A 378 -25.88 -1.06 -5.00
N ALA A 379 -25.53 -0.62 -3.81
CA ALA A 379 -25.03 -1.49 -2.75
C ALA A 379 -25.77 -1.14 -1.45
N PRO A 380 -26.05 -2.13 -0.60
CA PRO A 380 -26.58 -1.85 0.73
C PRO A 380 -25.65 -0.91 1.49
N SER A 381 -26.21 0.09 2.16
CA SER A 381 -25.44 1.01 3.00
C SER A 381 -24.90 0.30 4.25
N GLY A 382 -23.70 0.67 4.68
CA GLY A 382 -23.09 0.19 5.92
C GLY A 382 -21.81 -0.63 5.71
N GLU A 383 -21.16 -0.98 6.82
CA GLU A 383 -19.94 -1.76 6.82
C GLU A 383 -20.17 -3.15 6.23
N GLY A 384 -19.26 -3.58 5.34
CA GLY A 384 -19.32 -4.88 4.68
C GLY A 384 -20.22 -4.94 3.43
N GLY A 385 -21.04 -3.93 3.15
CA GLY A 385 -21.79 -3.82 1.87
C GLY A 385 -22.48 -5.11 1.43
N ILE A 386 -22.27 -5.51 0.18
CA ILE A 386 -22.87 -6.71 -0.42
C ILE A 386 -22.52 -8.00 0.36
N MET A 387 -21.30 -8.14 0.86
CA MET A 387 -20.89 -9.38 1.57
C MET A 387 -21.66 -9.54 2.88
N ARG A 388 -21.86 -8.47 3.63
CA ARG A 388 -22.70 -8.48 4.83
C ARG A 388 -24.16 -8.80 4.47
N PHE A 389 -24.65 -8.24 3.37
CA PHE A 389 -26.01 -8.50 2.90
C PHE A 389 -26.19 -9.97 2.56
N VAL A 390 -25.27 -10.56 1.79
CA VAL A 390 -25.26 -11.98 1.44
C VAL A 390 -25.23 -12.88 2.69
N SER A 391 -24.39 -12.52 3.66
CA SER A 391 -24.19 -13.36 4.86
C SER A 391 -25.38 -13.37 5.82
N TRP A 392 -26.15 -12.26 5.89
CA TRP A 392 -27.12 -12.06 6.96
C TRP A 392 -28.58 -12.00 6.49
N PHE A 393 -28.82 -11.65 5.23
CA PHE A 393 -30.17 -11.29 4.76
C PHE A 393 -30.66 -12.10 3.58
N THR A 394 -29.85 -13.03 3.04
CA THR A 394 -30.30 -13.92 1.96
C THR A 394 -30.79 -15.26 2.52
N ARG A 395 -31.68 -15.90 1.78
CA ARG A 395 -32.21 -17.24 2.10
C ARG A 395 -31.77 -18.23 1.05
N PRO A 396 -31.31 -19.41 1.41
CA PRO A 396 -30.89 -20.42 0.43
C PRO A 396 -32.06 -21.01 -0.37
N THR A 397 -33.30 -20.83 0.12
CA THR A 397 -34.52 -21.31 -0.56
C THR A 397 -35.01 -20.47 -1.72
N VAL A 398 -34.30 -19.39 -2.08
CA VAL A 398 -34.62 -18.48 -3.19
C VAL A 398 -33.55 -18.61 -4.26
N PRO A 399 -33.91 -18.81 -5.55
CA PRO A 399 -32.93 -18.93 -6.63
C PRO A 399 -32.31 -17.57 -6.95
N VAL A 400 -31.13 -17.56 -7.57
CA VAL A 400 -30.56 -16.34 -8.15
C VAL A 400 -31.48 -15.80 -9.24
N MET A 401 -31.99 -16.71 -10.07
CA MET A 401 -32.89 -16.40 -11.18
C MET A 401 -33.88 -17.55 -11.36
N TYR A 402 -35.15 -17.25 -11.55
CA TYR A 402 -36.16 -18.21 -11.91
C TYR A 402 -36.01 -18.70 -13.36
N SER A 403 -36.59 -19.83 -13.71
CA SER A 403 -36.58 -20.36 -15.07
C SER A 403 -37.25 -19.41 -16.10
N ASN A 404 -38.14 -18.55 -15.64
CA ASN A 404 -38.79 -17.52 -16.46
C ASN A 404 -37.89 -16.30 -16.74
N GLY A 405 -36.64 -16.27 -16.25
CA GLY A 405 -35.66 -15.22 -16.49
C GLY A 405 -35.72 -14.01 -15.55
N HIS A 406 -36.59 -14.04 -14.55
CA HIS A 406 -36.65 -12.99 -13.51
C HIS A 406 -35.72 -13.35 -12.33
N TYR A 407 -35.14 -12.33 -11.69
CA TYR A 407 -34.35 -12.52 -10.48
C TYR A 407 -35.20 -13.03 -9.33
N GLY A 408 -34.72 -14.00 -8.60
CA GLY A 408 -35.38 -14.57 -7.44
C GLY A 408 -35.71 -13.46 -6.42
N TYR A 409 -36.97 -13.44 -5.99
CA TYR A 409 -37.45 -12.47 -5.03
C TYR A 409 -37.45 -13.05 -3.62
N VAL A 410 -36.96 -12.26 -2.67
CA VAL A 410 -36.96 -12.62 -1.25
C VAL A 410 -38.00 -11.78 -0.55
N ASP A 411 -39.08 -12.41 -0.06
CA ASP A 411 -40.11 -11.75 0.73
C ASP A 411 -39.58 -11.37 2.12
N GLY A 412 -39.66 -10.08 2.43
CA GLY A 412 -39.10 -9.46 3.62
C GLY A 412 -40.12 -9.18 4.70
N SER A 413 -41.09 -10.03 4.90
CA SER A 413 -42.21 -9.80 5.80
C SER A 413 -41.85 -9.44 7.26
N SER A 414 -40.59 -9.57 7.67
CA SER A 414 -40.14 -9.25 9.04
C SER A 414 -38.98 -8.27 9.13
N MET A 415 -38.48 -7.71 8.02
CA MET A 415 -37.39 -6.73 7.97
C MET A 415 -37.71 -5.64 6.97
N SER A 416 -37.07 -4.46 7.07
CA SER A 416 -37.29 -3.36 6.13
C SER A 416 -37.16 -3.84 4.67
N ALA A 417 -38.08 -3.44 3.81
CA ALA A 417 -38.19 -3.89 2.40
C ALA A 417 -36.90 -3.69 1.58
N GLU A 418 -35.98 -2.84 2.04
CA GLU A 418 -34.69 -2.59 1.40
C GLU A 418 -33.64 -3.69 1.66
N MET A 419 -33.79 -4.45 2.72
CA MET A 419 -32.80 -5.48 3.11
C MET A 419 -33.02 -6.84 2.43
N VAL A 420 -34.04 -6.99 1.61
CA VAL A 420 -34.47 -8.28 1.04
C VAL A 420 -34.41 -8.26 -0.48
N LYS A 421 -33.32 -7.75 -1.03
CA LYS A 421 -33.09 -7.74 -2.49
C LYS A 421 -32.06 -8.80 -2.85
N ASN A 422 -32.25 -9.43 -3.99
CA ASN A 422 -31.29 -10.37 -4.57
C ASN A 422 -29.93 -9.69 -4.77
N PRO A 423 -28.83 -10.16 -4.15
CA PRO A 423 -27.54 -9.47 -4.23
C PRO A 423 -26.97 -9.46 -5.65
N VAL A 424 -27.18 -10.48 -6.44
CA VAL A 424 -26.72 -10.56 -7.83
C VAL A 424 -27.45 -9.52 -8.69
N GLU A 425 -28.76 -9.40 -8.50
CA GLU A 425 -29.53 -8.33 -9.15
C GLU A 425 -29.03 -6.95 -8.74
N LEU A 426 -28.86 -6.68 -7.45
CA LEU A 426 -28.37 -5.39 -6.95
C LEU A 426 -27.05 -4.99 -7.60
N MET A 427 -26.13 -5.95 -7.72
CA MET A 427 -24.83 -5.70 -8.34
C MET A 427 -24.90 -5.51 -9.85
N SER A 428 -25.98 -5.97 -10.50
CA SER A 428 -26.21 -5.76 -11.93
C SER A 428 -26.91 -4.43 -12.25
N LEU A 429 -27.53 -3.79 -11.25
CA LEU A 429 -28.27 -2.56 -11.44
C LEU A 429 -27.36 -1.33 -11.49
N GLY A 430 -27.61 -0.48 -12.47
CA GLY A 430 -27.00 0.83 -12.58
C GLY A 430 -25.55 0.82 -13.06
N HIS A 431 -24.96 2.00 -13.01
CA HIS A 431 -23.60 2.25 -13.43
C HIS A 431 -22.90 3.14 -12.41
N ARG A 432 -21.70 2.75 -11.99
CA ARG A 432 -20.85 3.57 -11.14
C ARG A 432 -19.42 3.53 -11.62
N SER A 433 -18.84 4.70 -11.85
CA SER A 433 -17.42 4.89 -12.12
C SER A 433 -16.83 5.86 -11.11
N ASN A 434 -15.65 5.51 -10.59
CA ASN A 434 -14.85 6.38 -9.76
C ASN A 434 -13.50 6.58 -10.43
N GLU A 435 -13.18 7.82 -10.76
CA GLU A 435 -11.87 8.19 -11.29
C GLU A 435 -11.10 9.00 -10.25
N TYR A 436 -9.91 8.53 -9.91
CA TYR A 436 -8.98 9.24 -9.04
C TYR A 436 -7.76 9.66 -9.85
N TRP A 437 -7.46 10.95 -9.81
CA TRP A 437 -6.26 11.52 -10.39
C TRP A 437 -5.43 12.14 -9.28
N ARG A 438 -4.15 11.79 -9.23
CA ARG A 438 -3.21 12.37 -8.28
C ARG A 438 -1.96 12.80 -8.98
N PHE A 439 -1.45 13.93 -8.54
CA PHE A 439 -0.18 14.46 -8.99
C PHE A 439 0.59 15.02 -7.80
N ASN A 440 1.86 14.61 -7.66
CA ASN A 440 2.78 15.15 -6.68
C ASN A 440 4.03 15.65 -7.39
N GLY A 441 4.43 16.87 -7.09
CA GLY A 441 5.65 17.46 -7.59
C GLY A 441 6.43 18.15 -6.48
N LYS A 442 7.75 17.98 -6.44
CA LYS A 442 8.66 18.72 -5.56
C LYS A 442 9.89 19.14 -6.34
N ALA A 443 10.13 20.44 -6.39
CA ALA A 443 11.37 21.02 -6.88
C ALA A 443 12.16 21.57 -5.70
N PHE A 444 13.49 21.42 -5.70
CA PHE A 444 14.35 22.02 -4.70
C PHE A 444 15.63 22.58 -5.32
N ALA A 445 16.13 23.61 -4.70
CA ALA A 445 17.43 24.21 -4.99
C ALA A 445 18.21 24.39 -3.69
N GLY A 446 19.48 24.07 -3.70
CA GLY A 446 20.37 24.21 -2.55
C GLY A 446 21.71 24.81 -2.94
N ILE A 447 22.34 25.47 -1.99
CA ILE A 447 23.68 26.02 -2.12
C ILE A 447 24.50 25.68 -0.88
N GLU A 448 25.72 25.21 -1.08
CA GLU A 448 26.72 25.05 -0.04
C GLU A 448 27.42 26.39 0.20
N LEU A 449 27.10 27.04 1.31
CA LEU A 449 27.62 28.36 1.68
C LEU A 449 29.08 28.27 2.14
N TRP A 450 29.36 27.29 3.04
CA TRP A 450 30.68 26.90 3.53
C TRP A 450 30.74 25.39 3.65
N GLU A 451 31.92 24.87 3.91
CA GLU A 451 32.10 23.45 4.18
C GLU A 451 31.18 22.98 5.31
N GLY A 452 30.28 22.09 4.98
CA GLY A 452 29.27 21.55 5.91
C GLY A 452 28.04 22.43 6.12
N LEU A 453 28.02 23.70 5.70
CA LEU A 453 26.85 24.58 5.82
C LEU A 453 26.11 24.68 4.48
N LYS A 454 24.90 24.18 4.42
CA LYS A 454 24.04 24.15 3.23
C LYS A 454 22.71 24.86 3.50
N PHE A 455 22.32 25.74 2.60
CA PHE A 455 20.95 26.27 2.52
C PHE A 455 20.20 25.55 1.39
N GLN A 456 18.95 25.19 1.63
CA GLN A 456 18.08 24.57 0.63
C GLN A 456 16.67 25.15 0.73
N THR A 457 16.09 25.51 -0.40
CA THR A 457 14.67 25.83 -0.53
C THR A 457 13.98 24.79 -1.39
N SER A 458 12.72 24.50 -1.08
CA SER A 458 11.90 23.59 -1.88
C SER A 458 10.46 24.07 -1.98
N LEU A 459 9.84 23.75 -3.10
CA LEU A 459 8.41 23.93 -3.35
C LEU A 459 7.83 22.58 -3.74
N ALA A 460 6.85 22.12 -2.96
CA ALA A 460 6.08 20.92 -3.25
C ALA A 460 4.63 21.28 -3.56
N TYR A 461 4.03 20.51 -4.46
CA TYR A 461 2.62 20.63 -4.81
C TYR A 461 2.00 19.23 -4.92
N ALA A 462 0.92 19.01 -4.18
CA ALA A 462 0.14 17.80 -4.20
C ALA A 462 -1.28 18.15 -4.67
N PHE A 463 -1.78 17.41 -5.64
CA PHE A 463 -3.10 17.61 -6.22
C PHE A 463 -3.84 16.29 -6.31
N ASP A 464 -5.05 16.25 -5.74
CA ASP A 464 -5.97 15.11 -5.79
C ASP A 464 -7.29 15.56 -6.44
N LEU A 465 -7.76 14.80 -7.41
CA LEU A 465 -9.07 14.92 -8.00
C LEU A 465 -9.77 13.58 -7.93
N ASN A 466 -11.02 13.58 -7.46
CA ASN A 466 -11.91 12.43 -7.55
C ASN A 466 -13.17 12.85 -8.31
N ALA A 467 -13.55 12.05 -9.28
CA ALA A 467 -14.80 12.17 -10.02
C ALA A 467 -15.57 10.86 -9.91
N THR A 468 -16.73 10.90 -9.27
CA THR A 468 -17.63 9.76 -9.16
C THR A 468 -18.90 10.07 -9.92
N LYS A 469 -19.30 9.17 -10.79
CA LYS A 469 -20.57 9.19 -11.49
C LYS A 469 -21.37 7.95 -11.10
N SER A 470 -22.60 8.13 -10.63
CA SER A 470 -23.40 7.03 -10.10
C SER A 470 -24.85 7.14 -10.58
N TYR A 471 -25.20 6.25 -11.49
CA TYR A 471 -26.56 6.11 -11.98
C TYR A 471 -27.26 4.92 -11.31
N THR A 472 -28.40 5.20 -10.65
CA THR A 472 -29.29 4.21 -10.06
C THR A 472 -30.54 4.13 -10.91
N PRO A 473 -30.83 2.98 -11.56
CA PRO A 473 -32.04 2.81 -12.38
C PRO A 473 -33.30 2.73 -11.51
N LYS A 474 -34.45 2.73 -12.12
CA LYS A 474 -35.68 2.37 -11.45
C LYS A 474 -35.56 0.98 -10.83
N SER A 475 -36.08 0.79 -9.63
CA SER A 475 -36.17 -0.56 -9.09
C SER A 475 -37.03 -1.40 -10.03
N PRO A 476 -36.54 -2.53 -10.54
CA PRO A 476 -37.35 -3.35 -11.45
C PRO A 476 -38.57 -3.94 -10.72
N ALA A 477 -39.62 -4.29 -11.46
CA ALA A 477 -40.73 -5.08 -10.93
C ALA A 477 -40.22 -6.40 -10.39
N ARG A 478 -40.82 -6.90 -9.31
CA ARG A 478 -40.50 -8.20 -8.72
C ARG A 478 -41.55 -9.21 -9.11
N TYR A 479 -41.10 -10.38 -9.43
CA TYR A 479 -41.93 -11.48 -9.86
C TYR A 479 -41.75 -12.67 -8.92
N ASP A 480 -42.79 -13.49 -8.77
CA ASP A 480 -42.71 -14.81 -8.16
C ASP A 480 -42.21 -15.85 -9.19
N ALA A 481 -42.10 -17.09 -8.75
CA ALA A 481 -41.72 -18.21 -9.60
C ALA A 481 -42.72 -18.48 -10.75
N ASP A 482 -43.98 -18.16 -10.53
CA ASP A 482 -45.08 -18.30 -11.51
C ASP A 482 -45.18 -17.13 -12.51
N GLY A 483 -44.33 -16.10 -12.31
CA GLY A 483 -44.32 -14.93 -13.20
C GLY A 483 -45.34 -13.85 -12.84
N ASN A 484 -45.96 -13.92 -11.68
CA ASN A 484 -46.88 -12.87 -11.22
C ASN A 484 -46.08 -11.70 -10.61
N ILE A 485 -46.55 -10.48 -10.81
CA ILE A 485 -45.96 -9.29 -10.19
C ILE A 485 -46.30 -9.25 -8.71
N VAL A 486 -45.28 -9.47 -7.85
CA VAL A 486 -45.42 -9.35 -6.39
C VAL A 486 -45.03 -7.98 -5.88
N LYS A 487 -44.26 -7.21 -6.66
CA LYS A 487 -43.94 -5.80 -6.38
C LYS A 487 -43.81 -5.04 -7.68
N ALA A 488 -44.52 -3.91 -7.78
CA ALA A 488 -44.42 -3.02 -8.95
C ALA A 488 -43.01 -2.39 -9.05
N ALA A 489 -42.64 -2.01 -10.28
CA ALA A 489 -41.40 -1.26 -10.52
C ALA A 489 -41.45 0.09 -9.77
N GLY A 490 -40.26 0.55 -9.37
CA GLY A 490 -40.08 1.88 -8.80
C GLY A 490 -40.30 2.96 -9.87
N GLU A 491 -40.69 4.15 -9.43
CA GLU A 491 -41.09 5.25 -10.32
C GLU A 491 -39.89 6.07 -10.82
N THR A 492 -38.83 6.17 -10.06
CA THR A 492 -37.72 7.09 -10.32
C THR A 492 -36.39 6.42 -10.44
N ASN A 493 -35.62 6.87 -11.42
CA ASN A 493 -34.17 6.64 -11.55
C ASN A 493 -33.42 7.91 -11.14
N LYS A 494 -32.14 7.78 -10.77
CA LYS A 494 -31.35 8.88 -10.24
C LYS A 494 -29.92 8.82 -10.80
N GLU A 495 -29.42 9.97 -11.20
CA GLU A 495 -27.97 10.21 -11.40
C GLU A 495 -27.44 11.11 -10.31
N GLU A 496 -26.23 10.80 -9.84
CA GLU A 496 -25.48 11.57 -8.86
C GLU A 496 -24.02 11.65 -9.27
N ASP A 497 -23.56 12.88 -9.52
CA ASP A 497 -22.17 13.20 -9.79
C ASP A 497 -21.56 13.84 -8.55
N TYR A 498 -20.43 13.28 -8.12
CA TYR A 498 -19.65 13.76 -6.99
C TYR A 498 -18.23 14.09 -7.44
N TRP A 499 -17.80 15.30 -7.18
CA TRP A 499 -16.48 15.78 -7.54
C TRP A 499 -15.83 16.43 -6.35
N TYR A 500 -14.61 16.02 -6.01
CA TYR A 500 -13.77 16.80 -5.12
C TYR A 500 -12.40 17.03 -5.71
N ARG A 501 -11.80 18.13 -5.29
CA ARG A 501 -10.46 18.56 -5.64
C ARG A 501 -9.77 19.03 -4.38
N ASN A 502 -8.58 18.48 -4.09
CA ASN A 502 -7.72 18.95 -3.02
C ASN A 502 -6.38 19.38 -3.60
N ALA A 503 -5.91 20.56 -3.25
CA ALA A 503 -4.63 21.10 -3.68
C ALA A 503 -3.86 21.58 -2.46
N THR A 504 -2.67 21.02 -2.25
CA THR A 504 -1.78 21.39 -1.14
C THR A 504 -0.42 21.81 -1.69
N TRP A 505 0.04 22.98 -1.32
CA TRP A 505 1.39 23.43 -1.60
C TRP A 505 2.19 23.58 -0.32
N THR A 506 3.48 23.26 -0.39
CA THR A 506 4.42 23.36 0.72
C THR A 506 5.69 24.06 0.25
N ASN A 507 6.06 25.15 0.92
CA ASN A 507 7.38 25.76 0.77
C ASN A 507 8.20 25.47 2.01
N GLU A 508 9.43 24.97 1.84
CA GLU A 508 10.36 24.70 2.94
C GLU A 508 11.70 25.34 2.67
N ASN A 509 12.26 25.95 3.72
CA ASN A 509 13.58 26.58 3.71
C ASN A 509 14.39 25.96 4.84
N LEU A 510 15.50 25.32 4.52
CA LEU A 510 16.34 24.57 5.44
C LEU A 510 17.76 25.10 5.43
N LEU A 511 18.32 25.33 6.61
CA LEU A 511 19.73 25.60 6.81
C LEU A 511 20.31 24.43 7.61
N THR A 512 21.23 23.67 7.01
CA THR A 512 21.86 22.51 7.62
C THR A 512 23.35 22.73 7.80
N TYR A 513 23.87 22.37 8.97
CA TYR A 513 25.31 22.36 9.25
C TYR A 513 25.73 20.97 9.71
N ASN A 514 26.65 20.35 8.98
CA ASN A 514 27.20 19.03 9.26
C ASN A 514 28.72 19.15 9.40
N LYS A 515 29.26 18.81 10.56
CA LYS A 515 30.71 18.81 10.79
C LYS A 515 31.11 17.61 11.62
N GLN A 516 32.11 16.90 11.13
CA GLN A 516 32.80 15.87 11.89
C GLN A 516 34.22 16.36 12.18
N PHE A 517 34.63 16.29 13.44
CA PHE A 517 35.98 16.58 13.88
C PHE A 517 36.41 15.57 14.93
N ASP A 518 37.49 14.86 14.64
CA ASP A 518 37.94 13.72 15.42
C ASP A 518 36.78 12.74 15.70
N LYS A 519 36.43 12.51 16.94
CA LYS A 519 35.34 11.63 17.39
C LYS A 519 34.00 12.34 17.55
N HIS A 520 33.94 13.62 17.31
CA HIS A 520 32.73 14.42 17.45
C HIS A 520 32.02 14.56 16.10
N ASN A 521 30.72 14.30 16.07
CA ASN A 521 29.87 14.54 14.92
C ASN A 521 28.71 15.45 15.34
N ILE A 522 28.57 16.58 14.69
CA ILE A 522 27.51 17.57 14.94
C ILE A 522 26.70 17.76 13.67
N ASN A 523 25.37 17.63 13.80
CA ASN A 523 24.42 17.96 12.77
C ASN A 523 23.40 18.95 13.33
N VAL A 524 23.30 20.15 12.74
CA VAL A 524 22.33 21.18 13.11
C VAL A 524 21.43 21.45 11.92
N LEU A 525 20.13 21.50 12.16
CA LEU A 525 19.11 21.88 11.19
C LEU A 525 18.29 23.03 11.76
N LEU A 526 18.13 24.09 10.97
CA LEU A 526 17.12 25.12 11.18
C LEU A 526 16.19 25.13 9.98
N GLY A 527 14.89 25.22 10.23
CA GLY A 527 13.89 25.13 9.18
C GLY A 527 12.73 26.10 9.36
N HIS A 528 12.20 26.55 8.24
CA HIS A 528 10.95 27.28 8.12
C HIS A 528 10.11 26.60 7.05
N SER A 529 8.83 26.37 7.35
CA SER A 529 7.89 25.74 6.42
C SER A 529 6.55 26.49 6.42
N VAL A 530 5.98 26.63 5.24
CA VAL A 530 4.62 27.14 5.04
C VAL A 530 3.86 26.14 4.17
N ILE A 531 2.66 25.80 4.63
CA ILE A 531 1.75 24.89 3.92
C ILE A 531 0.43 25.60 3.71
N GLY A 532 -0.11 25.53 2.50
CA GLY A 532 -1.47 25.94 2.18
C GLY A 532 -2.22 24.82 1.53
N SER A 533 -3.43 24.55 2.00
CA SER A 533 -4.30 23.52 1.42
C SER A 533 -5.67 24.12 1.12
N ARG A 534 -6.22 23.73 -0.02
CA ARG A 534 -7.55 24.15 -0.46
C ARG A 534 -8.31 22.95 -1.02
N PHE A 535 -9.45 22.72 -0.41
CA PHE A 535 -10.38 21.64 -0.74
C PHE A 535 -11.65 22.22 -1.32
N TYR A 536 -12.18 21.58 -2.36
CA TYR A 536 -13.48 21.84 -2.95
C TYR A 536 -14.20 20.55 -3.17
N LYS A 537 -15.50 20.56 -2.91
CA LYS A 537 -16.40 19.44 -3.16
C LYS A 537 -17.68 19.97 -3.79
N THR A 538 -18.18 19.26 -4.78
CA THR A 538 -19.46 19.54 -5.42
C THR A 538 -20.19 18.21 -5.63
N THR A 539 -21.46 18.18 -5.32
CA THR A 539 -22.36 17.06 -5.63
C THR A 539 -23.52 17.62 -6.43
N ALA A 540 -23.82 17.00 -7.57
CA ALA A 540 -24.99 17.30 -8.37
C ALA A 540 -25.83 16.04 -8.54
N SER A 541 -27.15 16.15 -8.50
CA SER A 541 -28.04 15.01 -8.70
C SER A 541 -29.30 15.40 -9.42
N ILE A 542 -29.91 14.45 -10.14
CA ILE A 542 -31.17 14.62 -10.81
C ILE A 542 -31.87 13.27 -10.95
N GLN A 543 -33.18 13.30 -11.10
CA GLN A 543 -34.03 12.12 -11.27
C GLN A 543 -34.88 12.24 -12.54
N GLY A 544 -35.61 11.15 -12.88
CA GLY A 544 -36.60 11.17 -13.93
C GLY A 544 -36.03 11.13 -15.34
N PHE A 545 -35.15 10.17 -15.60
CA PHE A 545 -34.62 9.92 -16.93
C PHE A 545 -35.63 9.15 -17.78
N PRO A 546 -35.76 9.49 -19.07
CA PRO A 546 -36.75 8.85 -19.96
C PRO A 546 -36.34 7.39 -20.29
N THR A 547 -35.08 7.06 -20.23
CA THR A 547 -34.53 5.72 -20.51
C THR A 547 -33.40 5.38 -19.55
N GLU A 548 -33.16 4.10 -19.34
CA GLU A 548 -32.06 3.60 -18.48
C GLU A 548 -30.67 3.66 -19.17
N ASN A 549 -30.64 4.00 -20.47
CA ASN A 549 -29.39 4.06 -21.26
C ASN A 549 -28.78 5.47 -21.33
N ILE A 550 -29.49 6.49 -20.84
CA ILE A 550 -29.04 7.89 -20.80
C ILE A 550 -28.94 8.30 -19.34
N TYR A 551 -27.72 8.47 -18.86
CA TYR A 551 -27.41 8.82 -17.47
C TYR A 551 -26.47 10.04 -17.38
N GLU A 552 -26.71 11.05 -18.23
CA GLU A 552 -26.11 12.37 -18.10
C GLU A 552 -27.04 13.29 -17.33
N LEU A 553 -26.54 14.12 -16.41
CA LEU A 553 -27.35 15.03 -15.58
C LEU A 553 -28.36 15.82 -16.40
N LYS A 554 -28.03 16.22 -17.64
CA LYS A 554 -28.92 16.94 -18.54
C LYS A 554 -30.15 16.12 -18.95
N GLY A 555 -30.09 14.79 -18.85
CA GLY A 555 -31.18 13.89 -19.28
C GLY A 555 -32.31 13.73 -18.27
N GLY A 556 -32.09 14.08 -17.01
CA GLY A 556 -33.10 14.03 -15.96
C GLY A 556 -34.03 15.26 -15.97
N THR A 557 -35.21 15.09 -15.43
CA THR A 557 -36.26 16.13 -15.47
C THR A 557 -36.87 16.48 -14.11
N ILE A 558 -36.55 15.69 -13.07
CA ILE A 558 -37.18 15.77 -11.75
C ILE A 558 -36.14 15.96 -10.66
N ASN A 559 -36.46 16.75 -9.65
CA ASN A 559 -35.68 16.95 -8.45
C ASN A 559 -34.18 17.27 -8.69
N PRO A 560 -33.86 18.32 -9.48
CA PRO A 560 -32.48 18.74 -9.59
C PRO A 560 -31.93 19.18 -8.22
N GLY A 561 -30.75 18.68 -7.84
CA GLY A 561 -30.09 19.02 -6.61
C GLY A 561 -28.61 19.35 -6.84
N ALA A 562 -28.12 20.36 -6.14
CA ALA A 562 -26.69 20.68 -6.12
C ALA A 562 -26.28 21.14 -4.73
N THR A 563 -25.12 20.65 -4.27
CA THR A 563 -24.47 21.08 -3.03
C THR A 563 -22.99 21.28 -3.25
N GLY A 564 -22.37 22.14 -2.47
CA GLY A 564 -20.94 22.36 -2.56
C GLY A 564 -20.37 22.89 -1.25
N GLU A 565 -19.09 22.58 -1.01
CA GLU A 565 -18.35 23.07 0.14
C GLU A 565 -16.90 23.35 -0.24
N SER A 566 -16.25 24.23 0.49
CA SER A 566 -14.83 24.49 0.36
C SER A 566 -14.18 24.71 1.71
N GLU A 567 -12.98 24.22 1.86
CA GLU A 567 -12.13 24.48 3.03
C GLU A 567 -10.79 25.03 2.58
N GLU A 568 -10.25 25.96 3.36
CA GLU A 568 -8.89 26.44 3.19
C GLU A 568 -8.20 26.50 4.56
N TYR A 569 -6.96 26.02 4.63
CA TYR A 569 -6.12 26.23 5.82
C TYR A 569 -4.68 26.52 5.44
N LYS A 570 -3.98 27.16 6.37
CA LYS A 570 -2.55 27.43 6.28
C LYS A 570 -1.86 27.06 7.58
N LEU A 571 -0.66 26.48 7.43
CA LEU A 571 0.25 26.18 8.55
C LEU A 571 1.57 26.90 8.31
N GLN A 572 2.13 27.49 9.35
CA GLN A 572 3.48 28.05 9.35
C GLN A 572 4.26 27.45 10.50
N SER A 573 5.51 27.08 10.23
CA SER A 573 6.33 26.38 11.20
C SER A 573 7.76 26.88 11.19
N PHE A 574 8.34 27.04 12.38
CA PHE A 574 9.76 27.25 12.61
C PHE A 574 10.28 26.07 13.43
N PHE A 575 11.38 25.47 13.02
CA PHE A 575 11.89 24.29 13.71
C PHE A 575 13.42 24.23 13.70
N GLY A 576 13.96 23.56 14.71
CA GLY A 576 15.38 23.30 14.82
C GLY A 576 15.65 21.93 15.41
N ARG A 577 16.76 21.34 14.98
CA ARG A 577 17.28 20.07 15.48
C ARG A 577 18.78 20.16 15.66
N VAL A 578 19.26 19.60 16.76
CA VAL A 578 20.68 19.39 17.02
C VAL A 578 20.89 17.91 17.29
N ASN A 579 21.70 17.25 16.48
CA ASN A 579 22.19 15.92 16.73
C ASN A 579 23.69 16.00 17.04
N TYR A 580 24.09 15.34 18.11
CA TYR A 580 25.48 15.22 18.50
C TYR A 580 25.81 13.77 18.78
N SER A 581 26.93 13.28 18.27
CA SER A 581 27.48 11.98 18.65
C SER A 581 28.97 12.09 18.97
N TYR A 582 29.38 11.34 19.99
CA TYR A 582 30.78 11.20 20.36
C TYR A 582 31.19 9.72 20.19
N ASP A 583 32.15 9.48 19.29
CA ASP A 583 32.75 8.18 18.99
C ASP A 583 31.71 7.08 18.65
N ASP A 584 30.57 7.49 18.06
CA ASP A 584 29.38 6.64 17.81
C ASP A 584 28.93 5.83 19.05
N ARG A 585 29.27 6.31 20.26
CA ARG A 585 28.93 5.72 21.56
C ARG A 585 27.89 6.52 22.34
N TYR A 586 28.10 7.82 22.47
CA TYR A 586 27.19 8.71 23.19
C TYR A 586 26.45 9.58 22.20
N LEU A 587 25.13 9.45 22.20
CA LEU A 587 24.25 10.07 21.23
C LEU A 587 23.30 11.03 21.95
N PHE A 588 23.09 12.20 21.37
CA PHE A 588 22.19 13.22 21.89
C PHE A 588 21.44 13.86 20.74
N GLU A 589 20.10 14.04 20.90
CA GLU A 589 19.26 14.75 19.96
C GLU A 589 18.30 15.67 20.69
N PHE A 590 18.24 16.92 20.24
CA PHE A 590 17.29 17.93 20.67
C PHE A 590 16.51 18.44 19.47
N ASN A 591 15.18 18.46 19.56
CA ASN A 591 14.32 19.08 18.58
C ASN A 591 13.42 20.10 19.27
N ILE A 592 13.17 21.21 18.56
CA ILE A 592 12.16 22.20 18.93
C ILE A 592 11.39 22.61 17.69
N ARG A 593 10.08 22.68 17.79
CA ARG A 593 9.22 23.15 16.71
C ARG A 593 8.13 24.07 17.23
N HIS A 594 7.88 25.14 16.48
CA HIS A 594 6.87 26.16 16.78
C HIS A 594 5.94 26.25 15.58
N ASP A 595 4.70 25.75 15.74
CA ASP A 595 3.70 25.63 14.68
C ASP A 595 2.54 26.58 14.91
N GLY A 596 2.15 27.30 13.86
CA GLY A 596 0.97 28.15 13.81
C GLY A 596 -0.05 27.62 12.79
N SER A 597 -1.32 27.53 13.20
CA SER A 597 -2.42 27.05 12.35
C SER A 597 -3.49 28.12 12.17
N SER A 598 -3.94 28.33 10.93
CA SER A 598 -5.06 29.21 10.62
C SER A 598 -6.41 28.72 11.17
N ARG A 599 -6.50 27.42 11.51
CA ARG A 599 -7.69 26.81 12.12
C ARG A 599 -7.88 27.19 13.58
N MET A 600 -6.84 27.74 14.23
CA MET A 600 -6.87 28.13 15.63
C MET A 600 -7.14 29.63 15.79
N PRO A 601 -7.84 30.06 16.87
CA PRO A 601 -8.02 31.46 17.19
C PRO A 601 -6.70 32.20 17.33
N LYS A 602 -6.66 33.51 17.06
CA LYS A 602 -5.45 34.31 17.09
C LYS A 602 -4.64 34.20 18.39
N ALA A 603 -5.31 34.11 19.54
CA ALA A 603 -4.69 34.00 20.86
C ALA A 603 -3.92 32.68 21.06
N ASN A 604 -4.40 31.57 20.47
CA ASN A 604 -3.84 30.23 20.66
C ASN A 604 -3.35 29.62 19.34
N ARG A 605 -3.00 30.48 18.37
CA ARG A 605 -2.64 30.04 17.01
C ARG A 605 -1.34 29.25 16.97
N TYR A 606 -0.40 29.58 17.84
CA TYR A 606 0.93 28.98 17.87
C TYR A 606 1.12 28.08 19.09
N ALA A 607 1.77 26.94 18.88
CA ALA A 607 2.16 26.01 19.91
C ALA A 607 3.58 25.50 19.71
N THR A 608 4.29 25.23 20.81
CA THR A 608 5.69 24.77 20.80
C THR A 608 5.79 23.32 21.23
N PHE A 609 6.59 22.54 20.50
CA PHE A 609 6.78 21.11 20.65
C PHE A 609 8.26 20.78 20.81
N PRO A 610 8.80 20.75 22.04
CA PRO A 610 10.16 20.32 22.31
C PRO A 610 10.25 18.79 22.42
N SER A 611 11.39 18.23 22.02
CA SER A 611 11.76 16.84 22.31
C SER A 611 13.25 16.70 22.58
N LEU A 612 13.60 15.71 23.39
CA LEU A 612 14.94 15.40 23.82
C LEU A 612 15.13 13.89 23.80
N SER A 613 16.27 13.42 23.30
CA SER A 613 16.63 12.03 23.43
C SER A 613 18.14 11.85 23.59
N ALA A 614 18.51 10.80 24.30
CA ALA A 614 19.89 10.40 24.53
C ALA A 614 20.05 8.88 24.28
N GLY A 615 21.22 8.49 23.83
CA GLY A 615 21.55 7.10 23.56
C GLY A 615 22.97 6.77 23.99
N TRP A 616 23.14 5.56 24.52
CA TRP A 616 24.45 5.00 24.84
C TRP A 616 24.61 3.65 24.15
N VAL A 617 25.55 3.57 23.21
CA VAL A 617 25.89 2.34 22.49
C VAL A 617 26.98 1.63 23.31
N PHE A 618 26.56 0.91 24.35
CA PHE A 618 27.49 0.27 25.28
C PHE A 618 28.28 -0.88 24.64
N SER A 619 27.78 -1.47 23.55
CA SER A 619 28.54 -2.48 22.77
C SER A 619 29.84 -1.93 22.16
N ASN A 620 29.95 -0.62 21.96
CA ASN A 620 31.14 0.02 21.43
C ASN A 620 32.16 0.40 22.52
N GLU A 621 31.85 0.11 23.80
CA GLU A 621 32.78 0.36 24.91
C GLU A 621 33.90 -0.68 25.00
N GLY A 622 35.03 -0.26 25.55
CA GLY A 622 36.21 -1.11 25.67
C GLY A 622 35.96 -2.42 26.43
N PHE A 623 35.11 -2.40 27.46
CA PHE A 623 34.77 -3.57 28.26
C PHE A 623 33.86 -4.59 27.54
N MET A 624 33.25 -4.21 26.39
CA MET A 624 32.39 -5.10 25.60
C MET A 624 33.10 -5.73 24.40
N LYS A 625 34.30 -5.31 24.05
CA LYS A 625 35.01 -5.77 22.84
C LYS A 625 35.29 -7.29 22.82
N ASP A 626 35.40 -7.91 23.98
CA ASP A 626 35.67 -9.35 24.10
C ASP A 626 34.38 -10.20 24.09
N TYR A 627 33.19 -9.58 24.17
CA TYR A 627 31.88 -10.25 24.15
C TYR A 627 31.36 -10.40 22.72
N ARG A 628 31.87 -11.39 21.97
CA ARG A 628 31.51 -11.64 20.55
C ARG A 628 30.02 -11.97 20.31
N ASN A 629 29.26 -12.35 21.34
CA ASN A 629 27.85 -12.71 21.25
C ASN A 629 26.91 -11.48 21.17
N PHE A 630 27.45 -10.27 21.33
CA PHE A 630 26.71 -9.03 21.27
C PHE A 630 27.07 -8.22 20.01
N SER A 631 26.20 -8.26 19.00
CA SER A 631 26.40 -7.45 17.77
C SER A 631 26.07 -5.96 17.98
N LEU A 632 25.08 -5.65 18.82
CA LEU A 632 24.68 -4.27 19.14
C LEU A 632 23.94 -4.22 20.47
N GLY A 633 24.52 -3.49 21.44
CA GLY A 633 23.90 -3.16 22.72
C GLY A 633 23.73 -1.64 22.85
N LYS A 634 22.49 -1.16 22.97
CA LYS A 634 22.17 0.26 23.02
C LYS A 634 21.07 0.56 24.02
N LEU A 635 21.33 1.48 24.93
CA LEU A 635 20.34 2.08 25.84
C LEU A 635 19.87 3.41 25.27
N ARG A 636 18.57 3.67 25.28
CA ARG A 636 17.97 4.93 24.80
C ARG A 636 16.95 5.47 25.78
N LEU A 637 16.96 6.78 25.93
CA LEU A 637 15.95 7.55 26.66
C LEU A 637 15.42 8.64 25.74
N SER A 638 14.10 8.81 25.71
CA SER A 638 13.46 9.85 24.92
C SER A 638 12.27 10.46 25.64
N TRP A 639 12.13 11.77 25.50
CA TRP A 639 10.99 12.54 25.97
C TRP A 639 10.60 13.56 24.89
N GLY A 640 9.31 13.82 24.74
CA GLY A 640 8.87 14.84 23.81
C GLY A 640 7.38 15.16 23.95
N LYS A 641 7.03 16.36 23.51
CA LYS A 641 5.65 16.84 23.41
C LYS A 641 5.26 16.92 21.95
N LEU A 642 4.13 16.34 21.60
CA LEU A 642 3.50 16.45 20.27
C LEU A 642 2.11 17.06 20.40
N GLY A 643 1.59 17.59 19.30
CA GLY A 643 0.24 18.13 19.21
C GLY A 643 -0.53 17.43 18.10
N ASN A 644 -1.85 17.59 18.13
CA ASN A 644 -2.73 17.21 17.04
C ASN A 644 -3.63 18.41 16.70
N PRO A 645 -3.55 19.00 15.49
CA PRO A 645 -4.40 20.13 15.08
C PRO A 645 -5.78 19.60 14.69
N VAL A 646 -6.59 19.23 15.68
CA VAL A 646 -7.95 18.72 15.43
C VAL A 646 -8.82 19.88 14.94
N SER A 647 -9.50 19.68 13.81
CA SER A 647 -10.58 20.55 13.37
C SER A 647 -11.87 20.02 13.98
N TYR A 648 -12.42 20.73 14.97
CA TYR A 648 -13.77 20.49 15.45
C TYR A 648 -14.76 21.16 14.52
N THR A 649 -15.63 20.40 13.91
CA THR A 649 -16.76 20.92 13.11
C THR A 649 -17.90 21.45 13.98
N HIS A 650 -17.84 21.24 15.31
CA HIS A 650 -18.81 21.75 16.28
C HIS A 650 -18.06 22.40 17.45
N LEU A 651 -18.34 23.68 17.70
CA LEU A 651 -18.04 24.34 18.96
C LEU A 651 -18.96 23.72 20.04
N THR A 652 -18.50 22.65 20.67
CA THR A 652 -19.05 22.29 21.98
C THR A 652 -18.50 23.31 22.96
N LEU A 653 -19.38 24.07 23.58
CA LEU A 653 -19.04 24.87 24.75
C LEU A 653 -18.33 23.96 25.76
N PRO A 654 -17.24 24.42 26.40
CA PRO A 654 -16.58 23.64 27.42
C PRO A 654 -17.58 23.39 28.55
N THR A 655 -18.05 22.17 28.65
CA THR A 655 -18.70 21.70 29.85
C THR A 655 -17.58 21.53 30.88
N ASN A 656 -17.41 22.52 31.75
CA ASN A 656 -16.68 22.34 32.99
C ASN A 656 -17.36 21.20 33.74
N ARG A 657 -16.77 20.02 33.72
CA ARG A 657 -16.95 19.02 34.77
C ARG A 657 -15.65 19.02 35.57
N GLU A 658 -15.65 19.79 36.62
CA GLU A 658 -14.82 19.50 37.77
C GLU A 658 -15.32 18.20 38.38
N VAL A 659 -14.46 17.21 38.47
CA VAL A 659 -14.56 16.09 39.41
C VAL A 659 -13.23 16.01 40.14
#